data_3e6ab4fa48b7a9f86d5d4febdf3b2043
#
_entry.id   3e6ab4fa48b7a9f86d5d4febdf3b2043
#
_cell.length_a   1.000
_cell.length_b   1.000
_cell.length_c   1.000
_cell.angle_alpha   90.00
_cell.angle_beta   90.00
_cell.angle_gamma   90.00
#
_symmetry.space_group_name_H-M   'P 1'
#
loop_
_entity.id
_entity.type
_entity.pdbx_description
1 polymer ?
#
loop_
_entity_poly.entity_id
_entity_poly.type
_entity_poly.pdbx_seq_one_letter_code
_entity_poly.pdbx_strand_id
1 'polypeptide(L)'
;RNYMYEIPSMFIYNAVCVMSDLTTSKAGTITSGEDRFMEWKTTDGSYENTQHASFDTFFVGLFEKTRFIDIVKNFICFNVDGQNTFKILAGYHQYFAVKKAIESTKHATVTDGKGGVFWHTQGSGKSLSMVFYAHYLQEALESPTIVVITDRNDLDDQLYGQFARCKDFLRQTPQHAESRKNLKELLANRQANGIIFTTMQKFEESNEALSERRNIIVMADEAHRGQYGLNEKVVVKQKDNGEVEAKTVIGTARIIRDTLPNATYIGFTGTPISTKDRSTREVFGDYIDIYDMTQAVEDGATRPVYYESRVIHLKLDENTLHLIDNEYDIMADNADPYVIEKSKKELGQMEAILGADQTINSLVNDILDHYENYRENILTGKAMIVAYSRPIAMKIYKRILELRPAWTEKIAVVMTQGNNDPEEWREIIGNKAHKDDMARKFKDNNSPLKIAIVVDMWLTGFDVPSLATMYVYKPMAGHNLMQAIARVNRVFKDKEGGLVVDYVGIAAALKQAMNDYTARDKKNYGDTDVSKAAYPKFLEKLSICRDLFHGFSYEKFMTGSDLDRAKLISGGVNFILGKSVAEYELPDHEKTQNVFIKEALLLKQALSLCSSLVDEQTRMEAAFFESVRTMTVRLVSGGTGKKFTLPEVNERINELLKHSIKSEGVINLFSDVQTEFSLFDPK
;
A
#
# COMPACT_ATOMS: atom_id res chain seq x y z
N ARG A 1 -11.43 -37.84 8.20
CA ARG A 1 -10.87 -38.27 6.89
C ARG A 1 -10.99 -39.77 6.69
N ASN A 2 -10.77 -40.58 7.71
CA ASN A 2 -10.87 -42.06 7.60
C ASN A 2 -12.25 -42.51 7.11
N TYR A 3 -13.34 -41.96 7.65
CA TYR A 3 -14.70 -42.27 7.21
C TYR A 3 -14.98 -41.95 5.74
N MET A 4 -14.28 -40.98 5.13
CA MET A 4 -14.43 -40.70 3.70
C MET A 4 -13.95 -41.90 2.83
N TYR A 5 -13.00 -42.69 3.32
CA TYR A 5 -12.51 -43.89 2.63
C TYR A 5 -13.33 -45.11 3.01
N GLU A 6 -13.74 -45.22 4.28
CA GLU A 6 -14.44 -46.40 4.79
C GLU A 6 -15.94 -46.40 4.44
N ILE A 7 -16.57 -45.20 4.49
CA ILE A 7 -18.01 -45.05 4.28
C ILE A 7 -18.27 -43.83 3.37
N PRO A 8 -17.83 -43.85 2.10
CA PRO A 8 -17.96 -42.70 1.21
C PRO A 8 -19.41 -42.27 0.95
N SER A 9 -20.36 -43.22 1.01
CA SER A 9 -21.79 -42.97 0.84
C SER A 9 -22.37 -41.98 1.86
N MET A 10 -21.79 -41.93 3.06
CA MET A 10 -22.19 -40.96 4.11
C MET A 10 -22.03 -39.52 3.70
N PHE A 11 -21.12 -39.21 2.77
CA PHE A 11 -20.75 -37.84 2.39
C PHE A 11 -21.35 -37.41 1.05
N ILE A 12 -22.09 -38.24 0.34
CA ILE A 12 -22.66 -37.90 -1.00
C ILE A 12 -23.56 -36.65 -0.93
N TYR A 13 -24.39 -36.57 0.11
CA TYR A 13 -25.32 -35.43 0.30
C TYR A 13 -24.83 -34.45 1.34
N ASN A 14 -23.56 -34.51 1.75
CA ASN A 14 -23.02 -33.61 2.75
C ASN A 14 -22.84 -32.20 2.15
N ALA A 15 -23.57 -31.21 2.66
CA ALA A 15 -23.39 -29.80 2.30
C ALA A 15 -22.27 -29.16 3.13
N VAL A 16 -22.34 -29.28 4.45
CA VAL A 16 -21.49 -28.61 5.43
C VAL A 16 -21.10 -29.59 6.53
N CYS A 17 -19.89 -29.47 7.05
CA CYS A 17 -19.44 -30.16 8.26
C CYS A 17 -19.39 -29.15 9.41
N VAL A 18 -19.81 -29.57 10.59
CA VAL A 18 -19.76 -28.73 11.81
C VAL A 18 -18.93 -29.46 12.87
N MET A 19 -18.07 -28.70 13.53
CA MET A 19 -17.38 -29.09 14.75
C MET A 19 -17.91 -28.19 15.88
N SER A 20 -18.39 -28.78 16.97
CA SER A 20 -18.92 -28.04 18.09
C SER A 20 -18.66 -28.80 19.41
N ASP A 21 -18.24 -28.02 20.43
CA ASP A 21 -18.06 -28.46 21.81
C ASP A 21 -18.92 -27.67 22.80
N LEU A 22 -19.98 -26.99 22.32
CA LEU A 22 -20.86 -26.03 23.01
C LEU A 22 -20.20 -24.68 23.31
N THR A 23 -18.89 -24.60 23.44
CA THR A 23 -18.14 -23.33 23.65
C THR A 23 -17.77 -22.71 22.32
N THR A 24 -17.26 -23.53 21.41
CA THR A 24 -16.84 -23.11 20.08
C THR A 24 -17.58 -23.94 19.03
N SER A 25 -18.20 -23.30 18.07
CA SER A 25 -18.88 -23.94 16.95
C SER A 25 -18.35 -23.40 15.63
N LYS A 26 -17.85 -24.31 14.76
CA LYS A 26 -17.24 -23.96 13.48
C LYS A 26 -17.81 -24.78 12.34
N ALA A 27 -17.96 -24.17 11.18
CA ALA A 27 -18.42 -24.82 9.95
C ALA A 27 -17.33 -24.82 8.87
N GLY A 28 -17.31 -25.88 8.10
CA GLY A 28 -16.41 -26.06 6.96
C GLY A 28 -16.96 -27.10 5.99
N THR A 29 -16.11 -27.66 5.14
CA THR A 29 -16.48 -28.69 4.17
C THR A 29 -15.67 -29.96 4.37
N ILE A 30 -16.06 -31.03 3.72
CA ILE A 30 -15.34 -32.33 3.76
C ILE A 30 -13.90 -32.24 3.23
N THR A 31 -13.60 -31.22 2.40
CA THR A 31 -12.25 -30.97 1.86
C THR A 31 -11.46 -29.94 2.66
N SER A 32 -12.09 -29.26 3.61
CA SER A 32 -11.44 -28.27 4.45
C SER A 32 -10.43 -28.89 5.42
N GLY A 33 -9.25 -28.29 5.59
CA GLY A 33 -8.43 -28.48 6.76
C GLY A 33 -9.08 -27.83 7.99
N GLU A 34 -8.60 -28.16 9.18
CA GLU A 34 -9.11 -27.56 10.43
C GLU A 34 -9.00 -26.04 10.45
N ASP A 35 -7.94 -25.51 9.88
CA ASP A 35 -7.65 -24.09 9.69
C ASP A 35 -8.66 -23.35 8.78
N ARG A 36 -9.52 -24.08 8.11
CA ARG A 36 -10.57 -23.53 7.23
C ARG A 36 -11.98 -23.67 7.79
N PHE A 37 -12.11 -24.18 9.01
CA PHE A 37 -13.38 -24.15 9.71
C PHE A 37 -13.54 -22.80 10.40
N MET A 38 -14.62 -22.10 10.12
CA MET A 38 -14.90 -20.75 10.62
C MET A 38 -16.16 -20.72 11.49
N GLU A 39 -16.17 -19.85 12.48
CA GLU A 39 -17.35 -19.53 13.26
C GLU A 39 -18.33 -18.70 12.39
N TRP A 40 -19.61 -18.74 12.78
CA TRP A 40 -20.64 -17.87 12.21
C TRP A 40 -21.10 -16.91 13.30
N LYS A 41 -20.59 -15.66 13.27
CA LYS A 41 -20.63 -14.72 14.40
C LYS A 41 -21.82 -13.75 14.39
N THR A 42 -22.78 -13.89 13.48
CA THR A 42 -23.90 -12.97 13.38
C THR A 42 -25.14 -13.65 12.81
N THR A 43 -26.31 -13.21 13.23
CA THR A 43 -27.59 -13.67 12.70
C THR A 43 -28.14 -12.81 11.58
N ASP A 44 -27.70 -11.56 11.45
CA ASP A 44 -28.24 -10.57 10.51
C ASP A 44 -27.19 -9.81 9.69
N GLY A 45 -25.92 -10.10 9.90
CA GLY A 45 -24.80 -9.43 9.23
C GLY A 45 -24.31 -8.19 9.95
N SER A 46 -24.82 -7.89 11.13
CA SER A 46 -24.25 -6.89 12.03
C SER A 46 -23.00 -7.47 12.71
N TYR A 47 -22.06 -6.59 13.01
CA TYR A 47 -20.86 -7.00 13.72
C TYR A 47 -21.13 -7.13 15.21
N GLU A 48 -20.80 -8.29 15.77
CA GLU A 48 -20.78 -8.53 17.21
C GLU A 48 -19.32 -8.56 17.67
N ASN A 49 -18.97 -7.70 18.62
CA ASN A 49 -17.64 -7.67 19.23
C ASN A 49 -17.53 -8.78 20.29
N THR A 50 -17.48 -10.03 19.84
CA THR A 50 -17.31 -11.20 20.69
C THR A 50 -16.16 -12.05 20.21
N GLN A 51 -15.34 -12.56 21.14
CA GLN A 51 -14.22 -13.43 20.80
C GLN A 51 -14.72 -14.74 20.14
N HIS A 52 -15.84 -15.26 20.61
CA HIS A 52 -16.47 -16.47 20.08
C HIS A 52 -17.96 -16.25 19.86
N ALA A 53 -18.50 -16.83 18.81
CA ALA A 53 -19.93 -16.89 18.59
C ALA A 53 -20.60 -17.73 19.67
N SER A 54 -21.73 -17.29 20.21
CA SER A 54 -22.57 -18.17 21.04
C SER A 54 -23.05 -19.38 20.21
N PHE A 55 -23.36 -20.47 20.88
CA PHE A 55 -23.95 -21.63 20.23
C PHE A 55 -25.22 -21.26 19.44
N ASP A 56 -26.10 -20.49 20.04
CA ASP A 56 -27.33 -20.02 19.39
C ASP A 56 -27.06 -19.12 18.19
N THR A 57 -26.14 -18.15 18.31
CA THR A 57 -25.74 -17.27 17.18
C THR A 57 -25.21 -18.08 16.03
N PHE A 58 -24.35 -19.08 16.28
CA PHE A 58 -23.81 -19.93 15.23
C PHE A 58 -24.92 -20.73 14.52
N PHE A 59 -25.77 -21.45 15.27
CA PHE A 59 -26.78 -22.32 14.66
C PHE A 59 -27.92 -21.52 14.02
N VAL A 60 -28.44 -20.49 14.68
CA VAL A 60 -29.46 -19.60 14.09
C VAL A 60 -28.88 -18.82 12.91
N GLY A 61 -27.64 -18.35 13.03
CA GLY A 61 -26.94 -17.61 11.97
C GLY A 61 -26.74 -18.43 10.71
N LEU A 62 -26.22 -19.65 10.82
CA LEU A 62 -25.90 -20.50 9.66
C LEU A 62 -27.10 -21.30 9.15
N PHE A 63 -27.92 -21.87 10.04
CA PHE A 63 -28.95 -22.86 9.71
C PHE A 63 -30.39 -22.31 9.71
N GLU A 64 -30.58 -20.98 9.75
CA GLU A 64 -31.89 -20.41 9.40
C GLU A 64 -32.29 -20.94 8.01
N LYS A 65 -33.49 -21.48 7.87
CA LYS A 65 -33.88 -22.33 6.73
C LYS A 65 -33.66 -21.65 5.36
N THR A 66 -34.11 -20.40 5.23
CA THR A 66 -34.00 -19.66 3.98
C THR A 66 -32.55 -19.36 3.64
N ARG A 67 -31.77 -18.95 4.66
CA ARG A 67 -30.35 -18.68 4.53
C ARG A 67 -29.54 -19.93 4.19
N PHE A 68 -29.81 -21.04 4.87
CA PHE A 68 -29.11 -22.27 4.62
C PHE A 68 -29.32 -22.80 3.20
N ILE A 69 -30.56 -22.71 2.67
CA ILE A 69 -30.84 -23.04 1.27
C ILE A 69 -30.10 -22.09 0.31
N ASP A 70 -30.09 -20.79 0.61
CA ASP A 70 -29.35 -19.79 -0.18
C ASP A 70 -27.82 -20.09 -0.15
N ILE A 71 -27.27 -20.45 1.01
CA ILE A 71 -25.86 -20.84 1.15
C ILE A 71 -25.56 -22.09 0.30
N VAL A 72 -26.36 -23.11 0.41
CA VAL A 72 -26.15 -24.36 -0.37
C VAL A 72 -26.21 -24.09 -1.88
N LYS A 73 -27.12 -23.21 -2.32
CA LYS A 73 -27.30 -22.85 -3.71
C LYS A 73 -26.20 -21.92 -4.26
N ASN A 74 -25.84 -20.89 -3.51
CA ASN A 74 -25.12 -19.73 -4.03
C ASN A 74 -23.76 -19.46 -3.35
N PHE A 75 -23.44 -20.14 -2.23
CA PHE A 75 -22.25 -19.88 -1.42
C PHE A 75 -21.44 -21.11 -1.07
N ILE A 76 -21.67 -22.22 -1.77
CA ILE A 76 -20.82 -23.39 -1.81
C ILE A 76 -20.26 -23.53 -3.22
N CYS A 77 -18.94 -23.39 -3.35
CA CYS A 77 -18.22 -23.43 -4.63
C CYS A 77 -17.30 -24.65 -4.69
N PHE A 78 -17.20 -25.26 -5.86
CA PHE A 78 -16.17 -26.25 -6.19
C PHE A 78 -15.05 -25.56 -6.96
N ASN A 79 -13.85 -25.59 -6.38
CA ASN A 79 -12.62 -25.04 -6.96
C ASN A 79 -11.78 -26.21 -7.47
N VAL A 80 -11.53 -26.25 -8.78
CA VAL A 80 -10.78 -27.30 -9.44
C VAL A 80 -9.38 -26.82 -9.74
N ASP A 81 -8.38 -27.44 -9.11
CA ASP A 81 -6.96 -27.15 -9.32
C ASP A 81 -6.22 -28.43 -9.75
N GLY A 82 -5.99 -28.54 -11.06
CA GLY A 82 -5.45 -29.75 -11.67
C GLY A 82 -6.40 -30.96 -11.47
N GLN A 83 -5.94 -31.98 -10.75
CA GLN A 83 -6.73 -33.17 -10.43
C GLN A 83 -7.48 -33.05 -9.09
N ASN A 84 -7.24 -31.99 -8.34
CA ASN A 84 -7.84 -31.79 -7.02
C ASN A 84 -9.09 -30.91 -7.12
N THR A 85 -10.14 -31.34 -6.43
CA THR A 85 -11.36 -30.54 -6.29
C THR A 85 -11.56 -30.20 -4.82
N PHE A 86 -11.65 -28.92 -4.53
CA PHE A 86 -11.89 -28.39 -3.20
C PHE A 86 -13.31 -27.82 -3.12
N LYS A 87 -14.08 -28.29 -2.16
CA LYS A 87 -15.38 -27.72 -1.84
C LYS A 87 -15.17 -26.58 -0.85
N ILE A 88 -15.64 -25.39 -1.18
CA ILE A 88 -15.44 -24.15 -0.41
C ILE A 88 -16.79 -23.65 0.06
N LEU A 89 -16.92 -23.41 1.37
CA LEU A 89 -18.04 -22.72 1.99
C LEU A 89 -17.66 -21.26 2.22
N ALA A 90 -18.52 -20.32 1.85
CA ALA A 90 -18.33 -18.92 2.18
C ALA A 90 -18.39 -18.69 3.70
N GLY A 91 -17.51 -17.82 4.20
CA GLY A 91 -17.61 -17.32 5.56
C GLY A 91 -18.81 -16.36 5.72
N TYR A 92 -19.28 -16.16 6.95
CA TYR A 92 -20.42 -15.27 7.22
C TYR A 92 -20.20 -13.85 6.68
N HIS A 93 -18.98 -13.32 6.82
CA HIS A 93 -18.61 -12.01 6.30
C HIS A 93 -18.74 -11.93 4.78
N GLN A 94 -18.40 -13.01 4.04
CA GLN A 94 -18.55 -13.07 2.60
C GLN A 94 -20.02 -13.16 2.19
N TYR A 95 -20.81 -13.99 2.92
CA TYR A 95 -22.24 -14.15 2.66
C TYR A 95 -22.99 -12.81 2.77
N PHE A 96 -22.89 -12.15 3.92
CA PHE A 96 -23.63 -10.90 4.16
C PHE A 96 -23.12 -9.77 3.28
N ALA A 97 -21.81 -9.64 3.07
CA ALA A 97 -21.26 -8.61 2.22
C ALA A 97 -21.70 -8.78 0.74
N VAL A 98 -21.71 -10.00 0.22
CA VAL A 98 -22.20 -10.28 -1.14
C VAL A 98 -23.69 -9.97 -1.25
N LYS A 99 -24.51 -10.34 -0.26
CA LYS A 99 -25.96 -9.99 -0.24
C LYS A 99 -26.15 -8.47 -0.31
N LYS A 100 -25.45 -7.71 0.53
CA LYS A 100 -25.48 -6.24 0.50
C LYS A 100 -25.03 -5.68 -0.86
N ALA A 101 -23.97 -6.26 -1.45
CA ALA A 101 -23.46 -5.85 -2.74
C ALA A 101 -24.47 -6.08 -3.87
N ILE A 102 -25.19 -7.20 -3.86
CA ILE A 102 -26.26 -7.50 -4.82
C ILE A 102 -27.39 -6.47 -4.71
N GLU A 103 -27.88 -6.16 -3.52
CA GLU A 103 -28.94 -5.18 -3.33
C GLU A 103 -28.50 -3.76 -3.76
N SER A 104 -27.26 -3.37 -3.38
CA SER A 104 -26.69 -2.10 -3.84
C SER A 104 -26.59 -2.02 -5.35
N THR A 105 -26.13 -3.10 -6.01
CA THR A 105 -26.00 -3.16 -7.47
C THR A 105 -27.36 -3.10 -8.15
N LYS A 106 -28.38 -3.83 -7.67
CA LYS A 106 -29.77 -3.73 -8.19
C LYS A 106 -30.26 -2.29 -8.16
N HIS A 107 -30.04 -1.59 -7.04
CA HIS A 107 -30.42 -0.18 -6.92
C HIS A 107 -29.64 0.69 -7.93
N ALA A 108 -28.33 0.47 -8.04
CA ALA A 108 -27.46 1.23 -8.94
C ALA A 108 -27.79 1.07 -10.41
N THR A 109 -28.26 -0.11 -10.87
CA THR A 109 -28.63 -0.34 -12.28
C THR A 109 -29.81 0.52 -12.75
N VAL A 110 -30.64 0.98 -11.82
CA VAL A 110 -31.81 1.83 -12.11
C VAL A 110 -31.62 3.30 -11.69
N THR A 111 -30.47 3.63 -11.09
CA THR A 111 -30.16 4.99 -10.61
C THR A 111 -28.92 5.56 -11.33
N ASP A 112 -27.80 5.67 -10.64
CA ASP A 112 -26.62 6.40 -11.08
C ASP A 112 -25.44 5.50 -11.52
N GLY A 113 -25.63 4.19 -11.50
CA GLY A 113 -24.61 3.22 -11.88
C GLY A 113 -23.49 3.07 -10.84
N LYS A 114 -23.67 3.53 -9.59
CA LYS A 114 -22.68 3.42 -8.51
C LYS A 114 -23.07 2.30 -7.56
N GLY A 115 -22.50 1.12 -7.79
CA GLY A 115 -22.79 -0.09 -7.01
C GLY A 115 -22.16 -0.11 -5.62
N GLY A 116 -21.23 0.79 -5.34
CA GLY A 116 -20.56 0.93 -4.04
C GLY A 116 -19.16 0.30 -3.97
N VAL A 117 -18.56 0.35 -2.78
CA VAL A 117 -17.24 -0.19 -2.49
C VAL A 117 -17.32 -1.33 -1.48
N PHE A 118 -16.79 -2.47 -1.87
CA PHE A 118 -16.63 -3.67 -1.08
C PHE A 118 -15.22 -3.69 -0.48
N TRP A 119 -15.09 -3.30 0.79
CA TRP A 119 -13.80 -3.28 1.46
C TRP A 119 -13.65 -4.45 2.42
N HIS A 120 -12.87 -5.43 2.00
CA HIS A 120 -12.44 -6.55 2.83
C HIS A 120 -10.92 -6.63 2.84
N THR A 121 -10.33 -6.71 4.05
CA THR A 121 -8.88 -6.72 4.22
C THR A 121 -8.21 -7.82 3.41
N GLN A 122 -6.94 -7.65 3.12
CA GLN A 122 -6.18 -8.65 2.38
C GLN A 122 -6.08 -9.96 3.19
N GLY A 123 -6.34 -11.09 2.53
CA GLY A 123 -6.37 -12.40 3.20
C GLY A 123 -7.75 -12.90 3.61
N SER A 124 -8.75 -12.04 3.62
CA SER A 124 -10.15 -12.39 3.97
C SER A 124 -10.90 -13.21 2.93
N GLY A 125 -10.28 -13.54 1.78
CA GLY A 125 -10.93 -14.26 0.70
C GLY A 125 -11.69 -13.41 -0.32
N LYS A 126 -11.31 -12.13 -0.50
CA LYS A 126 -11.94 -11.17 -1.43
C LYS A 126 -12.16 -11.75 -2.84
N SER A 127 -11.18 -12.45 -3.43
CA SER A 127 -11.32 -13.07 -4.75
C SER A 127 -12.44 -14.10 -4.82
N LEU A 128 -12.68 -14.85 -3.75
CA LEU A 128 -13.82 -15.77 -3.64
C LEU A 128 -15.14 -15.00 -3.47
N SER A 129 -15.15 -13.91 -2.70
CA SER A 129 -16.32 -13.03 -2.60
C SER A 129 -16.72 -12.49 -3.97
N MET A 130 -15.74 -12.13 -4.82
CA MET A 130 -15.99 -11.71 -6.21
C MET A 130 -16.59 -12.85 -7.05
N VAL A 131 -16.15 -14.10 -6.86
CA VAL A 131 -16.73 -15.28 -7.53
C VAL A 131 -18.17 -15.51 -7.08
N PHE A 132 -18.45 -15.48 -5.76
CA PHE A 132 -19.83 -15.60 -5.24
C PHE A 132 -20.72 -14.48 -5.74
N TYR A 133 -20.22 -13.26 -5.74
CA TYR A 133 -20.96 -12.11 -6.25
C TYR A 133 -21.26 -12.24 -7.74
N ALA A 134 -20.28 -12.62 -8.56
CA ALA A 134 -20.48 -12.85 -9.99
C ALA A 134 -21.50 -13.97 -10.28
N HIS A 135 -21.47 -15.06 -9.51
CA HIS A 135 -22.46 -16.13 -9.60
C HIS A 135 -23.87 -15.65 -9.25
N TYR A 136 -24.01 -14.94 -8.12
CA TYR A 136 -25.31 -14.46 -7.65
C TYR A 136 -25.93 -13.41 -8.58
N LEU A 137 -25.11 -12.56 -9.21
CA LEU A 137 -25.56 -11.55 -10.17
C LEU A 137 -26.31 -12.15 -11.36
N GLN A 138 -25.93 -13.35 -11.80
CA GLN A 138 -26.56 -13.99 -12.96
C GLN A 138 -28.03 -14.28 -12.73
N GLU A 139 -28.40 -14.68 -11.52
CA GLU A 139 -29.81 -14.88 -11.16
C GLU A 139 -30.47 -13.55 -10.82
N ALA A 140 -29.77 -12.67 -10.08
CA ALA A 140 -30.33 -11.44 -9.55
C ALA A 140 -30.63 -10.37 -10.60
N LEU A 141 -29.90 -10.36 -11.74
CA LEU A 141 -29.99 -9.37 -12.81
C LEU A 141 -30.13 -9.99 -14.22
N GLU A 142 -30.71 -11.17 -14.31
CA GLU A 142 -31.00 -11.85 -15.58
C GLU A 142 -29.75 -12.00 -16.48
N SER A 143 -28.67 -12.50 -15.88
CA SER A 143 -27.41 -12.78 -16.57
C SER A 143 -26.75 -11.55 -17.24
N PRO A 144 -26.33 -10.54 -16.46
CA PRO A 144 -25.60 -9.40 -17.00
C PRO A 144 -24.23 -9.82 -17.57
N THR A 145 -23.65 -8.99 -18.42
CA THR A 145 -22.23 -9.13 -18.79
C THR A 145 -21.38 -8.53 -17.68
N ILE A 146 -20.43 -9.30 -17.17
CA ILE A 146 -19.51 -8.86 -16.12
C ILE A 146 -18.17 -8.52 -16.76
N VAL A 147 -17.67 -7.31 -16.51
CA VAL A 147 -16.32 -6.87 -16.92
C VAL A 147 -15.47 -6.72 -15.65
N VAL A 148 -14.47 -7.57 -15.50
CA VAL A 148 -13.54 -7.52 -14.38
C VAL A 148 -12.32 -6.72 -14.80
N ILE A 149 -12.06 -5.60 -14.10
CA ILE A 149 -10.92 -4.71 -14.39
C ILE A 149 -9.87 -4.91 -13.30
N THR A 150 -8.64 -5.18 -13.72
CA THR A 150 -7.47 -5.30 -12.86
C THR A 150 -6.42 -4.23 -13.19
N ASP A 151 -5.58 -3.89 -12.22
CA ASP A 151 -4.56 -2.84 -12.39
C ASP A 151 -3.33 -3.33 -13.15
N ARG A 152 -2.94 -4.60 -12.95
CA ARG A 152 -1.71 -5.18 -13.53
C ARG A 152 -1.96 -6.57 -14.09
N ASN A 153 -1.18 -6.92 -15.12
CA ASN A 153 -1.27 -8.23 -15.77
C ASN A 153 -1.03 -9.40 -14.79
N ASP A 154 -0.09 -9.26 -13.84
CA ASP A 154 0.19 -10.33 -12.85
C ASP A 154 -0.98 -10.58 -11.90
N LEU A 155 -1.70 -9.51 -11.50
CA LEU A 155 -2.91 -9.59 -10.68
C LEU A 155 -4.09 -10.11 -11.50
N ASP A 156 -4.16 -9.75 -12.78
CA ASP A 156 -5.14 -10.25 -13.72
C ASP A 156 -5.05 -11.79 -13.85
N ASP A 157 -3.85 -12.32 -14.08
CA ASP A 157 -3.61 -13.77 -14.18
C ASP A 157 -4.04 -14.52 -12.91
N GLN A 158 -3.78 -13.97 -11.72
CA GLN A 158 -4.14 -14.59 -10.44
C GLN A 158 -5.66 -14.60 -10.20
N LEU A 159 -6.32 -13.46 -10.38
CA LEU A 159 -7.76 -13.34 -10.19
C LEU A 159 -8.52 -14.14 -11.25
N TYR A 160 -8.09 -14.04 -12.51
CA TYR A 160 -8.61 -14.87 -13.61
C TYR A 160 -8.49 -16.36 -13.29
N GLY A 161 -7.32 -16.81 -12.83
CA GLY A 161 -7.11 -18.20 -12.42
C GLY A 161 -8.08 -18.66 -11.33
N GLN A 162 -8.43 -17.78 -10.38
CA GLN A 162 -9.44 -18.09 -9.35
C GLN A 162 -10.83 -18.27 -9.97
N PHE A 163 -11.24 -17.41 -10.88
CA PHE A 163 -12.50 -17.53 -11.59
C PHE A 163 -12.54 -18.77 -12.50
N ALA A 164 -11.44 -19.04 -13.21
CA ALA A 164 -11.34 -20.19 -14.11
C ALA A 164 -11.45 -21.52 -13.36
N ARG A 165 -10.86 -21.63 -12.15
CA ARG A 165 -11.02 -22.81 -11.29
C ARG A 165 -12.44 -23.01 -10.76
N CYS A 166 -13.25 -21.96 -10.75
CA CYS A 166 -14.66 -21.98 -10.32
C CYS A 166 -15.64 -21.95 -11.51
N LYS A 167 -15.21 -22.26 -12.75
CA LYS A 167 -16.01 -22.13 -13.97
C LYS A 167 -17.33 -22.91 -13.93
N ASP A 168 -17.34 -24.10 -13.29
CA ASP A 168 -18.54 -24.95 -13.18
C ASP A 168 -19.58 -24.30 -12.24
N PHE A 169 -19.14 -23.68 -11.17
CA PHE A 169 -19.99 -22.87 -10.29
C PHE A 169 -20.52 -21.63 -11.00
N LEU A 170 -19.67 -20.93 -11.74
CA LEU A 170 -20.05 -19.77 -12.54
C LEU A 170 -20.87 -20.11 -13.78
N ARG A 171 -20.94 -21.41 -14.14
CA ARG A 171 -21.61 -21.93 -15.35
C ARG A 171 -21.15 -21.29 -16.65
N GLN A 172 -19.92 -20.77 -16.65
CA GLN A 172 -19.29 -20.15 -17.81
C GLN A 172 -17.77 -20.07 -17.63
N THR A 173 -17.06 -20.02 -18.75
CA THR A 173 -15.62 -19.84 -18.76
C THR A 173 -15.30 -18.35 -18.89
N PRO A 174 -14.54 -17.76 -17.95
CA PRO A 174 -14.05 -16.40 -18.09
C PRO A 174 -13.21 -16.22 -19.36
N GLN A 175 -13.24 -15.05 -19.96
CA GLN A 175 -12.48 -14.71 -21.16
C GLN A 175 -11.56 -13.54 -20.88
N HIS A 176 -10.34 -13.57 -21.43
CA HIS A 176 -9.43 -12.43 -21.44
C HIS A 176 -9.65 -11.57 -22.68
N ALA A 177 -9.73 -10.26 -22.51
CA ALA A 177 -9.63 -9.33 -23.60
C ALA A 177 -8.15 -9.05 -23.88
N GLU A 178 -7.63 -9.44 -25.03
CA GLU A 178 -6.22 -9.26 -25.41
C GLU A 178 -5.89 -7.82 -25.81
N SER A 179 -6.88 -7.09 -26.36
CA SER A 179 -6.77 -5.71 -26.82
C SER A 179 -8.09 -4.97 -26.66
N ARG A 180 -8.06 -3.62 -26.79
CA ARG A 180 -9.28 -2.81 -26.82
C ARG A 180 -10.24 -3.25 -27.93
N LYS A 181 -9.73 -3.58 -29.14
CA LYS A 181 -10.52 -4.09 -30.25
C LYS A 181 -11.20 -5.40 -29.89
N ASN A 182 -10.46 -6.33 -29.30
CA ASN A 182 -11.00 -7.60 -28.85
C ASN A 182 -12.03 -7.41 -27.72
N LEU A 183 -11.82 -6.48 -26.78
CA LEU A 183 -12.82 -6.13 -25.76
C LEU A 183 -14.12 -5.62 -26.40
N LYS A 184 -14.05 -4.75 -27.42
CA LYS A 184 -15.20 -4.24 -28.17
C LYS A 184 -15.95 -5.38 -28.87
N GLU A 185 -15.23 -6.30 -29.49
CA GLU A 185 -15.80 -7.50 -30.14
C GLU A 185 -16.48 -8.44 -29.11
N LEU A 186 -15.83 -8.71 -27.99
CA LEU A 186 -16.39 -9.54 -26.92
C LEU A 186 -17.67 -8.94 -26.33
N LEU A 187 -17.79 -7.62 -26.26
CA LEU A 187 -18.98 -6.92 -25.78
C LEU A 187 -20.07 -6.87 -26.87
N ALA A 188 -19.72 -6.64 -28.14
CA ALA A 188 -20.67 -6.53 -29.26
C ALA A 188 -21.29 -7.88 -29.64
N ASN A 189 -20.51 -8.97 -29.55
CA ASN A 189 -20.95 -10.31 -29.99
C ASN A 189 -21.89 -11.01 -28.97
N ARG A 190 -22.32 -10.32 -27.92
CA ARG A 190 -23.25 -10.85 -26.93
C ARG A 190 -24.25 -9.81 -26.46
N GLN A 191 -25.46 -10.25 -26.21
CA GLN A 191 -26.53 -9.38 -25.69
C GLN A 191 -26.64 -9.47 -24.17
N ALA A 192 -26.24 -10.59 -23.59
CA ALA A 192 -26.23 -10.86 -22.14
C ALA A 192 -25.17 -11.88 -21.80
N ASN A 193 -24.97 -12.11 -20.48
CA ASN A 193 -24.02 -13.08 -19.92
C ASN A 193 -22.55 -12.79 -20.28
N GLY A 194 -21.66 -13.59 -19.75
CA GLY A 194 -20.20 -13.50 -19.97
C GLY A 194 -19.44 -12.80 -18.87
N ILE A 195 -18.25 -13.33 -18.58
CA ILE A 195 -17.28 -12.72 -17.67
C ILE A 195 -16.03 -12.42 -18.49
N ILE A 196 -15.68 -11.14 -18.60
CA ILE A 196 -14.57 -10.65 -19.41
C ILE A 196 -13.56 -9.98 -18.49
N PHE A 197 -12.33 -10.49 -18.50
CA PHE A 197 -11.19 -9.90 -17.81
C PHE A 197 -10.45 -8.93 -18.71
N THR A 198 -10.04 -7.80 -18.14
CA THR A 198 -9.31 -6.76 -18.86
C THR A 198 -8.49 -5.92 -17.90
N THR A 199 -7.46 -5.25 -18.42
CA THR A 199 -6.66 -4.30 -17.66
C THR A 199 -7.05 -2.87 -18.03
N MET A 200 -6.78 -1.93 -17.12
CA MET A 200 -7.09 -0.50 -17.31
C MET A 200 -6.51 0.09 -18.58
N GLN A 201 -5.27 -0.29 -18.94
CA GLN A 201 -4.58 0.26 -20.10
C GLN A 201 -5.37 0.09 -21.40
N LYS A 202 -6.19 -0.96 -21.49
CA LYS A 202 -7.01 -1.23 -22.69
C LYS A 202 -8.17 -0.25 -22.88
N PHE A 203 -8.47 0.59 -21.87
CA PHE A 203 -9.46 1.67 -21.98
C PHE A 203 -8.85 3.00 -22.45
N GLU A 204 -7.55 3.22 -22.24
CA GLU A 204 -6.88 4.51 -22.45
C GLU A 204 -6.59 4.84 -23.92
N GLU A 205 -6.75 3.89 -24.85
CA GLU A 205 -6.36 4.03 -26.25
C GLU A 205 -7.32 4.94 -27.07
N SER A 206 -8.56 5.17 -26.63
CA SER A 206 -9.57 5.99 -27.33
C SER A 206 -10.74 6.33 -26.42
N ASN A 207 -11.37 7.48 -26.62
CA ASN A 207 -12.56 7.93 -25.90
C ASN A 207 -13.89 7.43 -26.52
N GLU A 208 -13.86 6.58 -27.55
CA GLU A 208 -15.07 6.03 -28.12
C GLU A 208 -15.74 5.03 -27.17
N ALA A 209 -17.07 5.07 -27.09
CA ALA A 209 -17.84 4.10 -26.32
C ALA A 209 -17.61 2.66 -26.85
N LEU A 210 -17.28 1.76 -25.93
CA LEU A 210 -17.15 0.33 -26.22
C LEU A 210 -18.52 -0.34 -26.29
N SER A 211 -19.46 0.12 -25.47
CA SER A 211 -20.84 -0.35 -25.46
C SER A 211 -21.74 0.63 -24.71
N GLU A 212 -22.94 0.84 -25.21
CA GLU A 212 -24.00 1.63 -24.57
C GLU A 212 -24.99 0.78 -23.76
N ARG A 213 -24.73 -0.50 -23.62
CA ARG A 213 -25.60 -1.45 -22.93
C ARG A 213 -25.67 -1.13 -21.42
N ARG A 214 -26.86 -1.28 -20.84
CA ARG A 214 -27.12 -1.08 -19.41
C ARG A 214 -26.89 -2.34 -18.57
N ASN A 215 -26.94 -3.53 -19.19
CA ASN A 215 -26.75 -4.81 -18.51
C ASN A 215 -25.26 -5.22 -18.45
N ILE A 216 -24.39 -4.26 -18.20
CA ILE A 216 -22.95 -4.47 -17.95
C ILE A 216 -22.65 -4.07 -16.51
N ILE A 217 -22.03 -5.00 -15.77
CA ILE A 217 -21.53 -4.76 -14.43
C ILE A 217 -20.02 -4.74 -14.48
N VAL A 218 -19.40 -3.64 -14.09
CA VAL A 218 -17.95 -3.48 -14.01
C VAL A 218 -17.50 -3.72 -12.57
N MET A 219 -16.70 -4.76 -12.39
CA MET A 219 -16.05 -5.12 -11.11
C MET A 219 -14.60 -4.66 -11.17
N ALA A 220 -14.25 -3.63 -10.42
CA ALA A 220 -12.87 -3.14 -10.36
C ALA A 220 -12.15 -3.71 -9.13
N ASP A 221 -11.08 -4.48 -9.34
CA ASP A 221 -10.20 -4.91 -8.24
C ASP A 221 -9.20 -3.80 -7.90
N GLU A 222 -8.79 -3.74 -6.63
CA GLU A 222 -7.92 -2.71 -6.06
C GLU A 222 -8.41 -1.27 -6.34
N ALA A 223 -9.71 -1.04 -6.18
CA ALA A 223 -10.40 0.21 -6.52
C ALA A 223 -9.85 1.49 -5.85
N HIS A 224 -9.01 1.35 -4.81
CA HIS A 224 -8.36 2.46 -4.10
C HIS A 224 -7.17 3.08 -4.83
N ARG A 225 -6.65 2.44 -5.88
CA ARG A 225 -5.47 2.97 -6.58
C ARG A 225 -5.83 4.24 -7.33
N GLY A 226 -5.15 5.34 -7.01
CA GLY A 226 -5.45 6.71 -7.45
C GLY A 226 -5.46 6.98 -8.96
N GLN A 227 -5.43 5.93 -9.78
CA GLN A 227 -5.64 5.97 -11.23
C GLN A 227 -7.12 6.14 -11.59
N TYR A 228 -8.04 5.95 -10.62
CA TYR A 228 -9.50 6.03 -10.82
C TYR A 228 -10.08 7.46 -10.69
N GLY A 229 -9.25 8.53 -10.74
CA GLY A 229 -9.74 9.90 -10.62
C GLY A 229 -10.64 10.35 -11.79
N LEU A 230 -11.66 11.16 -11.49
CA LEU A 230 -12.53 11.83 -12.48
C LEU A 230 -11.94 13.15 -12.99
N ASN A 231 -10.90 13.68 -12.33
CA ASN A 231 -10.34 14.99 -12.59
C ASN A 231 -9.32 15.00 -13.73
N GLU A 232 -9.37 16.03 -14.56
CA GLU A 232 -8.34 16.32 -15.55
C GLU A 232 -7.12 16.96 -14.86
N LYS A 233 -5.93 16.50 -15.21
CA LYS A 233 -4.66 17.09 -14.78
C LYS A 233 -3.85 17.51 -16.00
N VAL A 234 -3.36 18.72 -16.01
CA VAL A 234 -2.40 19.16 -17.01
C VAL A 234 -0.99 18.75 -16.53
N VAL A 235 -0.37 17.84 -17.25
CA VAL A 235 1.01 17.43 -16.99
C VAL A 235 1.90 18.11 -18.05
N VAL A 236 2.86 18.88 -17.57
CA VAL A 236 3.85 19.53 -18.41
C VAL A 236 5.09 18.63 -18.47
N LYS A 237 5.44 18.17 -19.68
CA LYS A 237 6.67 17.40 -19.92
C LYS A 237 7.61 18.25 -20.78
N GLN A 238 8.87 18.31 -20.39
CA GLN A 238 9.93 18.86 -21.19
C GLN A 238 10.54 17.73 -22.02
N LYS A 239 10.60 17.90 -23.35
CA LYS A 239 11.25 16.98 -24.27
C LYS A 239 12.76 17.15 -24.21
N ASP A 240 13.51 16.15 -24.63
CA ASP A 240 14.98 16.16 -24.68
C ASP A 240 15.54 17.30 -25.57
N ASN A 241 14.73 17.86 -26.46
CA ASN A 241 15.06 19.01 -27.31
C ASN A 241 14.76 20.38 -26.65
N GLY A 242 14.32 20.40 -25.38
CA GLY A 242 14.01 21.64 -24.64
C GLY A 242 12.59 22.20 -24.85
N GLU A 243 11.79 21.60 -25.74
CA GLU A 243 10.39 22.00 -25.93
C GLU A 243 9.52 21.51 -24.77
N VAL A 244 8.63 22.41 -24.31
CA VAL A 244 7.68 22.11 -23.25
C VAL A 244 6.34 21.74 -23.87
N GLU A 245 5.90 20.52 -23.66
CA GLU A 245 4.59 20.02 -24.10
C GLU A 245 3.66 19.89 -22.89
N ALA A 246 2.54 20.60 -22.91
CA ALA A 246 1.49 20.44 -21.93
C ALA A 246 0.48 19.44 -22.45
N LYS A 247 0.28 18.33 -21.73
CA LYS A 247 -0.71 17.31 -22.06
C LYS A 247 -1.75 17.23 -20.95
N THR A 248 -3.02 17.36 -21.32
CA THR A 248 -4.11 17.07 -20.39
C THR A 248 -4.23 15.57 -20.22
N VAL A 249 -4.04 15.08 -19.01
CA VAL A 249 -4.24 13.69 -18.64
C VAL A 249 -5.60 13.58 -17.96
N ILE A 250 -6.49 12.85 -18.56
CA ILE A 250 -7.82 12.55 -18.01
C ILE A 250 -7.67 11.35 -17.06
N GLY A 251 -8.32 11.41 -15.91
CA GLY A 251 -8.30 10.29 -14.97
C GLY A 251 -8.90 9.01 -15.57
N THR A 252 -8.24 7.88 -15.38
CA THR A 252 -8.62 6.58 -15.95
C THR A 252 -10.07 6.18 -15.64
N ALA A 253 -10.56 6.53 -14.45
CA ALA A 253 -11.95 6.26 -14.07
C ALA A 253 -12.97 6.98 -14.95
N ARG A 254 -12.66 8.22 -15.36
CA ARG A 254 -13.51 8.95 -16.30
C ARG A 254 -13.49 8.29 -17.67
N ILE A 255 -12.32 7.87 -18.15
CA ILE A 255 -12.18 7.16 -19.42
C ILE A 255 -13.01 5.87 -19.42
N ILE A 256 -12.96 5.09 -18.34
CA ILE A 256 -13.74 3.86 -18.21
C ILE A 256 -15.25 4.17 -18.22
N ARG A 257 -15.69 5.20 -17.48
CA ARG A 257 -17.10 5.61 -17.47
C ARG A 257 -17.56 6.15 -18.82
N ASP A 258 -16.74 6.92 -19.51
CA ASP A 258 -17.07 7.47 -20.83
C ASP A 258 -17.15 6.34 -21.89
N THR A 259 -16.36 5.27 -21.74
CA THR A 259 -16.37 4.13 -22.66
C THR A 259 -17.47 3.09 -22.39
N LEU A 260 -17.98 3.03 -21.16
CA LEU A 260 -19.13 2.21 -20.76
C LEU A 260 -20.14 3.07 -19.96
N PRO A 261 -20.79 4.06 -20.62
CA PRO A 261 -21.51 5.13 -19.94
C PRO A 261 -22.74 4.67 -19.13
N ASN A 262 -23.33 3.56 -19.53
CA ASN A 262 -24.55 3.03 -18.90
C ASN A 262 -24.29 1.80 -18.01
N ALA A 263 -23.03 1.42 -17.81
CA ALA A 263 -22.66 0.29 -16.95
C ALA A 263 -22.80 0.65 -15.47
N THR A 264 -22.97 -0.37 -14.64
CA THR A 264 -22.93 -0.23 -13.18
C THR A 264 -21.54 -0.64 -12.66
N TYR A 265 -20.97 0.16 -11.76
CA TYR A 265 -19.61 0.03 -11.28
C TYR A 265 -19.59 -0.35 -9.81
N ILE A 266 -18.87 -1.40 -9.46
CA ILE A 266 -18.59 -1.82 -8.09
C ILE A 266 -17.09 -1.96 -7.88
N GLY A 267 -16.57 -1.38 -6.79
CA GLY A 267 -15.17 -1.44 -6.42
C GLY A 267 -14.91 -2.49 -5.35
N PHE A 268 -13.88 -3.32 -5.55
CA PHE A 268 -13.36 -4.25 -4.56
C PHE A 268 -11.98 -3.77 -4.11
N THR A 269 -11.74 -3.74 -2.81
CA THR A 269 -10.44 -3.29 -2.28
C THR A 269 -10.08 -4.02 -1.01
N GLY A 270 -8.78 -4.29 -0.83
CA GLY A 270 -8.21 -4.77 0.43
C GLY A 270 -7.82 -3.66 1.39
N THR A 271 -8.01 -2.40 0.99
CA THR A 271 -7.50 -1.25 1.72
C THR A 271 -8.55 -0.16 1.87
N PRO A 272 -8.57 0.59 2.98
CA PRO A 272 -9.51 1.68 3.16
C PRO A 272 -9.25 2.80 2.14
N ILE A 273 -10.32 3.42 1.72
CA ILE A 273 -10.25 4.66 0.95
C ILE A 273 -10.01 5.78 1.95
N SER A 274 -8.86 6.46 1.84
CA SER A 274 -8.56 7.59 2.71
C SER A 274 -9.61 8.70 2.51
N THR A 275 -9.85 9.51 3.53
CA THR A 275 -10.75 10.68 3.45
C THR A 275 -10.26 11.70 2.40
N LYS A 276 -9.00 11.61 1.96
CA LYS A 276 -8.41 12.42 0.88
C LYS A 276 -8.73 11.87 -0.51
N ASP A 277 -9.10 10.60 -0.63
CA ASP A 277 -9.45 9.96 -1.91
C ASP A 277 -10.97 10.06 -2.15
N ARG A 278 -11.44 11.26 -2.42
CA ARG A 278 -12.82 11.51 -2.84
C ARG A 278 -13.14 10.82 -4.18
N SER A 279 -12.12 10.60 -5.01
CA SER A 279 -12.28 10.09 -6.38
C SER A 279 -12.88 8.69 -6.43
N THR A 280 -12.50 7.78 -5.54
CA THR A 280 -13.05 6.41 -5.52
C THR A 280 -14.53 6.39 -5.15
N ARG A 281 -14.95 7.23 -4.18
CA ARG A 281 -16.38 7.37 -3.83
C ARG A 281 -17.20 8.05 -4.94
N GLU A 282 -16.60 8.99 -5.65
CA GLU A 282 -17.25 9.64 -6.81
C GLU A 282 -17.52 8.65 -7.94
N VAL A 283 -16.66 7.65 -8.11
CA VAL A 283 -16.77 6.62 -9.16
C VAL A 283 -17.70 5.48 -8.76
N PHE A 284 -17.50 4.90 -7.59
CA PHE A 284 -18.15 3.67 -7.18
C PHE A 284 -19.31 3.89 -6.20
N GLY A 285 -19.36 5.00 -5.48
CA GLY A 285 -20.29 5.24 -4.37
C GLY A 285 -19.69 4.94 -2.99
N ASP A 286 -20.56 4.87 -1.98
CA ASP A 286 -20.16 4.62 -0.61
C ASP A 286 -19.78 3.16 -0.32
N TYR A 287 -19.25 2.89 0.88
CA TYR A 287 -18.98 1.52 1.33
C TYR A 287 -20.25 0.70 1.45
N ILE A 288 -20.23 -0.49 0.85
CA ILE A 288 -21.28 -1.50 0.98
C ILE A 288 -21.07 -2.30 2.27
N ASP A 289 -19.83 -2.74 2.47
CA ASP A 289 -19.44 -3.57 3.60
C ASP A 289 -17.98 -3.34 3.95
N ILE A 290 -17.66 -3.48 5.24
CA ILE A 290 -16.31 -3.31 5.77
C ILE A 290 -15.98 -4.54 6.61
N TYR A 291 -14.96 -5.27 6.20
CA TYR A 291 -14.34 -6.35 6.96
C TYR A 291 -12.87 -6.02 7.17
N ASP A 292 -12.58 -5.39 8.30
CA ASP A 292 -11.27 -4.86 8.60
C ASP A 292 -10.28 -5.93 9.09
N MET A 293 -9.05 -5.52 9.35
CA MET A 293 -7.96 -6.41 9.72
C MET A 293 -8.14 -6.99 11.13
N THR A 294 -8.68 -6.21 12.06
CA THR A 294 -8.96 -6.64 13.42
C THR A 294 -9.99 -7.75 13.43
N GLN A 295 -11.10 -7.55 12.74
CA GLN A 295 -12.16 -8.55 12.61
C GLN A 295 -11.64 -9.82 11.93
N ALA A 296 -10.81 -9.68 10.90
CA ALA A 296 -10.24 -10.82 10.19
C ALA A 296 -9.31 -11.67 11.09
N VAL A 297 -8.57 -11.05 12.00
CA VAL A 297 -7.74 -11.75 12.99
C VAL A 297 -8.62 -12.42 14.05
N GLU A 298 -9.61 -11.72 14.60
CA GLU A 298 -10.57 -12.25 15.58
C GLU A 298 -11.34 -13.46 15.04
N ASP A 299 -11.64 -13.46 13.74
CA ASP A 299 -12.33 -14.56 13.06
C ASP A 299 -11.37 -15.70 12.65
N GLY A 300 -10.06 -15.52 12.82
CA GLY A 300 -9.06 -16.48 12.35
C GLY A 300 -8.94 -16.57 10.82
N ALA A 301 -9.54 -15.63 10.09
CA ALA A 301 -9.41 -15.53 8.63
C ALA A 301 -8.01 -15.07 8.21
N THR A 302 -7.34 -14.32 9.08
CA THR A 302 -5.93 -13.95 8.98
C THR A 302 -5.22 -14.22 10.30
N ARG A 303 -3.90 -14.16 10.32
CA ARG A 303 -3.09 -14.32 11.53
C ARG A 303 -2.58 -12.97 12.02
N PRO A 304 -2.33 -12.81 13.33
CA PRO A 304 -1.71 -11.61 13.86
C PRO A 304 -0.34 -11.39 13.25
N VAL A 305 0.11 -10.14 13.25
CA VAL A 305 1.46 -9.78 12.82
C VAL A 305 2.18 -9.16 14.01
N TYR A 306 3.33 -9.71 14.33
CA TYR A 306 4.24 -9.22 15.33
C TYR A 306 5.26 -8.28 14.70
N TYR A 307 5.74 -7.34 15.47
CA TYR A 307 6.69 -6.34 15.00
C TYR A 307 7.90 -6.30 15.91
N GLU A 308 9.08 -6.37 15.29
CA GLU A 308 10.36 -6.23 15.97
C GLU A 308 11.17 -5.10 15.32
N SER A 309 11.59 -4.12 16.13
CA SER A 309 12.39 -3.00 15.67
C SER A 309 13.87 -3.27 15.93
N ARG A 310 14.65 -3.37 14.84
CA ARG A 310 16.10 -3.59 14.83
C ARG A 310 16.78 -2.48 14.04
N VAL A 311 16.74 -1.26 14.58
CA VAL A 311 17.26 -0.09 13.85
C VAL A 311 18.79 -0.13 13.81
N ILE A 312 19.35 0.09 12.63
CA ILE A 312 20.80 0.22 12.44
C ILE A 312 21.22 1.61 12.94
N HIS A 313 22.09 1.64 13.95
CA HIS A 313 22.70 2.88 14.39
C HIS A 313 23.82 3.29 13.45
N LEU A 314 23.61 4.39 12.78
CA LEU A 314 24.57 4.97 11.83
C LEU A 314 25.15 6.23 12.45
N LYS A 315 26.47 6.29 12.60
CA LYS A 315 27.19 7.52 12.86
C LYS A 315 27.85 8.00 11.58
N LEU A 316 27.56 9.22 11.19
CA LEU A 316 28.41 9.96 10.26
C LEU A 316 29.57 10.54 11.08
N ASP A 317 30.78 10.35 10.60
CA ASP A 317 31.95 10.99 11.16
C ASP A 317 31.79 12.52 11.10
N GLU A 318 32.07 13.23 12.22
CA GLU A 318 31.91 14.69 12.29
C GLU A 318 32.70 15.42 11.19
N ASN A 319 33.87 14.92 10.81
CA ASN A 319 34.65 15.48 9.71
C ASN A 319 33.91 15.37 8.36
N THR A 320 33.16 14.31 8.15
CA THR A 320 32.37 14.10 6.95
C THR A 320 31.13 14.97 6.90
N LEU A 321 30.46 15.18 8.06
CA LEU A 321 29.38 16.16 8.14
C LEU A 321 29.86 17.55 7.73
N HIS A 322 31.03 17.97 8.22
CA HIS A 322 31.65 19.22 7.79
C HIS A 322 32.02 19.26 6.31
N LEU A 323 32.52 18.14 5.75
CA LEU A 323 32.80 18.07 4.30
C LEU A 323 31.53 18.17 3.46
N ILE A 324 30.43 17.52 3.89
CA ILE A 324 29.13 17.58 3.22
C ILE A 324 28.56 19.01 3.31
N ASP A 325 28.61 19.63 4.48
CA ASP A 325 28.17 21.02 4.67
C ASP A 325 28.98 21.98 3.79
N ASN A 326 30.31 21.86 3.79
CA ASN A 326 31.19 22.67 2.93
C ASN A 326 30.90 22.44 1.43
N GLU A 327 30.63 21.19 0.99
CA GLU A 327 30.30 20.91 -0.39
C GLU A 327 28.93 21.49 -0.79
N TYR A 328 27.96 21.44 0.14
CA TYR A 328 26.68 22.14 -0.08
C TYR A 328 26.87 23.65 -0.13
N ASP A 329 27.73 24.23 0.70
CA ASP A 329 28.04 25.67 0.68
C ASP A 329 28.72 26.09 -0.62
N ILE A 330 29.69 25.30 -1.11
CA ILE A 330 30.35 25.52 -2.41
C ILE A 330 29.33 25.46 -3.56
N MET A 331 28.39 24.50 -3.49
CA MET A 331 27.35 24.35 -4.51
C MET A 331 26.27 25.41 -4.40
N ALA A 332 26.00 25.95 -3.21
CA ALA A 332 24.99 27.00 -2.97
C ALA A 332 25.28 28.28 -3.77
N ASP A 333 26.54 28.60 -4.02
CA ASP A 333 26.91 29.74 -4.86
C ASP A 333 26.52 29.56 -6.34
N ASN A 334 26.35 28.30 -6.79
CA ASN A 334 26.12 27.93 -8.20
C ASN A 334 24.88 27.07 -8.44
N ALA A 335 24.04 26.81 -7.44
CA ALA A 335 22.81 26.06 -7.56
C ALA A 335 21.61 26.89 -7.04
N ASP A 336 20.42 26.59 -7.54
CA ASP A 336 19.19 27.13 -6.97
C ASP A 336 19.03 26.60 -5.53
N PRO A 337 18.83 27.44 -4.50
CA PRO A 337 18.59 26.96 -3.13
C PRO A 337 17.45 25.95 -3.01
N TYR A 338 16.45 26.04 -3.88
CA TYR A 338 15.41 25.01 -3.99
C TYR A 338 16.01 23.65 -4.41
N VAL A 339 16.99 23.64 -5.31
CA VAL A 339 17.69 22.44 -5.75
C VAL A 339 18.52 21.84 -4.60
N ILE A 340 19.24 22.69 -3.85
CA ILE A 340 20.00 22.26 -2.65
C ILE A 340 19.08 21.72 -1.59
N GLU A 341 17.99 22.42 -1.26
CA GLU A 341 17.00 21.98 -0.26
C GLU A 341 16.33 20.67 -0.69
N LYS A 342 15.99 20.54 -1.98
CA LYS A 342 15.42 19.32 -2.54
C LYS A 342 16.43 18.20 -2.53
N SER A 343 17.68 18.46 -2.84
CA SER A 343 18.79 17.51 -2.69
C SER A 343 18.96 17.09 -1.23
N LYS A 344 19.01 17.97 -0.28
CA LYS A 344 19.05 17.65 1.16
C LYS A 344 17.87 16.80 1.62
N LYS A 345 16.73 16.93 0.99
CA LYS A 345 15.48 16.25 1.36
C LYS A 345 15.22 14.92 0.63
N GLU A 346 15.51 14.84 -0.66
CA GLU A 346 15.18 13.64 -1.46
C GLU A 346 16.21 12.51 -1.42
N LEU A 347 17.46 12.89 -0.80
CA LEU A 347 18.56 12.44 -1.04
C LEU A 347 18.99 11.14 -1.40
N GLY A 348 19.32 11.01 -2.37
CA GLY A 348 20.53 10.29 -2.56
C GLY A 348 21.24 9.85 -1.30
N GLN A 349 21.15 10.63 -0.28
CA GLN A 349 21.57 10.32 1.08
C GLN A 349 21.01 8.99 1.59
N MET A 350 19.73 8.72 1.46
CA MET A 350 19.14 7.50 1.98
C MET A 350 19.67 6.26 1.23
N GLU A 351 19.76 6.30 -0.08
CA GLU A 351 20.32 5.18 -0.85
C GLU A 351 21.81 4.99 -0.59
N ALA A 352 22.58 6.08 -0.48
CA ALA A 352 24.01 6.01 -0.17
C ALA A 352 24.26 5.50 1.25
N ILE A 353 23.48 5.98 2.24
CA ILE A 353 23.54 5.55 3.63
C ILE A 353 23.16 4.07 3.78
N LEU A 354 22.02 3.70 3.25
CA LEU A 354 21.54 2.31 3.32
C LEU A 354 22.38 1.35 2.47
N GLY A 355 23.01 1.85 1.42
CA GLY A 355 23.85 1.07 0.51
C GLY A 355 25.34 1.07 0.85
N ALA A 356 25.78 1.75 1.92
CA ALA A 356 27.17 1.73 2.34
C ALA A 356 27.61 0.32 2.79
N ASP A 357 28.81 -0.09 2.44
CA ASP A 357 29.27 -1.47 2.66
C ASP A 357 29.27 -1.87 4.13
N GLN A 358 29.62 -0.96 5.03
CA GLN A 358 29.54 -1.23 6.47
C GLN A 358 28.10 -1.40 6.95
N THR A 359 27.16 -0.60 6.43
CA THR A 359 25.73 -0.71 6.77
C THR A 359 25.17 -2.03 6.25
N ILE A 360 25.48 -2.41 5.02
CA ILE A 360 25.09 -3.71 4.44
C ILE A 360 25.70 -4.87 5.24
N ASN A 361 26.96 -4.76 5.67
CA ASN A 361 27.60 -5.78 6.49
C ASN A 361 26.89 -5.95 7.84
N SER A 362 26.59 -4.86 8.54
CA SER A 362 25.85 -4.91 9.81
C SER A 362 24.45 -5.49 9.64
N LEU A 363 23.71 -5.04 8.61
CA LEU A 363 22.39 -5.55 8.25
C LEU A 363 22.41 -7.06 7.98
N VAL A 364 23.31 -7.51 7.10
CA VAL A 364 23.37 -8.91 6.68
C VAL A 364 23.76 -9.81 7.82
N ASN A 365 24.75 -9.42 8.64
CA ASN A 365 25.13 -10.21 9.81
C ASN A 365 23.97 -10.35 10.80
N ASP A 366 23.23 -9.29 11.09
CA ASP A 366 22.07 -9.37 11.99
C ASP A 366 20.92 -10.19 11.40
N ILE A 367 20.63 -10.05 10.09
CA ILE A 367 19.62 -10.89 9.43
C ILE A 367 20.01 -12.36 9.51
N LEU A 368 21.27 -12.71 9.22
CA LEU A 368 21.76 -14.08 9.26
C LEU A 368 21.66 -14.65 10.66
N ASP A 369 22.16 -13.92 11.68
CA ASP A 369 22.10 -14.35 13.07
C ASP A 369 20.65 -14.53 13.54
N HIS A 370 19.79 -13.55 13.27
CA HIS A 370 18.37 -13.65 13.62
C HIS A 370 17.66 -14.80 12.89
N TYR A 371 17.94 -14.98 11.58
CA TYR A 371 17.29 -16.03 10.80
C TYR A 371 17.74 -17.43 11.27
N GLU A 372 19.03 -17.67 11.38
CA GLU A 372 19.60 -18.97 11.73
C GLU A 372 19.21 -19.39 13.15
N ASN A 373 19.23 -18.47 14.11
CA ASN A 373 18.95 -18.78 15.52
C ASN A 373 17.46 -18.86 15.85
N TYR A 374 16.61 -18.08 15.17
CA TYR A 374 15.22 -17.91 15.60
C TYR A 374 14.17 -18.23 14.53
N ARG A 375 14.50 -18.21 13.24
CA ARG A 375 13.48 -18.26 12.18
C ARG A 375 13.60 -19.45 11.23
N GLU A 376 14.79 -19.99 11.03
CA GLU A 376 15.04 -21.08 10.07
C GLU A 376 14.16 -22.31 10.32
N ASN A 377 13.96 -22.65 11.59
CA ASN A 377 13.21 -23.83 12.01
C ASN A 377 11.72 -23.55 12.29
N ILE A 378 11.26 -22.31 12.09
CA ILE A 378 9.86 -21.95 12.27
C ILE A 378 9.07 -22.34 11.02
N LEU A 379 8.09 -23.25 11.17
CA LEU A 379 7.25 -23.77 10.08
C LEU A 379 8.09 -24.35 8.93
N THR A 380 8.25 -23.58 7.86
CA THR A 380 8.98 -23.96 6.66
C THR A 380 10.26 -23.16 6.45
N GLY A 381 10.60 -22.29 7.40
CA GLY A 381 11.76 -21.40 7.34
C GLY A 381 11.69 -20.31 6.25
N LYS A 382 10.50 -20.02 5.71
CA LYS A 382 10.39 -18.99 4.65
C LYS A 382 10.45 -17.60 5.18
N ALA A 383 11.32 -16.78 4.57
CA ALA A 383 11.52 -15.39 4.87
C ALA A 383 11.60 -14.53 3.59
N MET A 384 11.27 -13.25 3.73
CA MET A 384 11.38 -12.26 2.66
C MET A 384 12.20 -11.06 3.15
N ILE A 385 13.16 -10.61 2.35
CA ILE A 385 13.93 -9.41 2.61
C ILE A 385 13.49 -8.33 1.63
N VAL A 386 12.94 -7.24 2.14
CA VAL A 386 12.48 -6.09 1.33
C VAL A 386 13.59 -5.06 1.29
N ALA A 387 14.30 -4.97 0.18
CA ALA A 387 15.41 -4.05 0.01
C ALA A 387 14.96 -2.67 -0.50
N TYR A 388 15.66 -1.62 -0.12
CA TYR A 388 15.37 -0.25 -0.50
C TYR A 388 15.38 -0.04 -2.01
N SER A 389 16.40 -0.55 -2.68
CA SER A 389 16.59 -0.40 -4.13
C SER A 389 17.22 -1.65 -4.74
N ARG A 390 17.24 -1.70 -6.08
CA ARG A 390 17.83 -2.82 -6.83
C ARG A 390 19.33 -3.01 -6.56
N PRO A 391 20.16 -1.94 -6.55
CA PRO A 391 21.57 -2.06 -6.18
C PRO A 391 21.76 -2.61 -4.75
N ILE A 392 20.94 -2.16 -3.79
CA ILE A 392 21.00 -2.64 -2.41
C ILE A 392 20.56 -4.11 -2.32
N ALA A 393 19.55 -4.54 -3.05
CA ALA A 393 19.14 -5.93 -3.12
C ALA A 393 20.28 -6.84 -3.59
N MET A 394 21.01 -6.42 -4.62
CA MET A 394 22.17 -7.16 -5.13
C MET A 394 23.35 -7.17 -4.14
N LYS A 395 23.61 -6.07 -3.44
CA LYS A 395 24.63 -6.02 -2.37
C LYS A 395 24.30 -6.98 -1.23
N ILE A 396 23.04 -6.99 -0.77
CA ILE A 396 22.58 -7.93 0.27
C ILE A 396 22.77 -9.38 -0.23
N TYR A 397 22.34 -9.70 -1.43
CA TYR A 397 22.48 -11.02 -2.01
C TYR A 397 23.92 -11.50 -2.08
N LYS A 398 24.82 -10.68 -2.67
CA LYS A 398 26.24 -11.00 -2.78
C LYS A 398 26.86 -11.19 -1.40
N ARG A 399 26.55 -10.28 -0.45
CA ARG A 399 27.12 -10.37 0.89
C ARG A 399 26.64 -11.60 1.67
N ILE A 400 25.39 -12.01 1.51
CA ILE A 400 24.89 -13.27 2.10
C ILE A 400 25.65 -14.46 1.53
N LEU A 401 25.85 -14.53 0.21
CA LEU A 401 26.58 -15.65 -0.42
C LEU A 401 28.08 -15.67 -0.09
N GLU A 402 28.70 -14.51 0.14
CA GLU A 402 30.09 -14.44 0.66
C GLU A 402 30.18 -15.06 2.05
N LEU A 403 29.23 -14.79 2.93
CA LEU A 403 29.20 -15.31 4.31
C LEU A 403 28.64 -16.73 4.41
N ARG A 404 27.79 -17.11 3.48
CA ARG A 404 27.10 -18.43 3.42
C ARG A 404 27.10 -18.97 1.99
N PRO A 405 28.27 -19.43 1.45
CA PRO A 405 28.35 -19.93 0.09
C PRO A 405 27.42 -21.12 -0.21
N ALA A 406 27.10 -21.91 0.80
CA ALA A 406 26.16 -23.04 0.70
C ALA A 406 24.69 -22.62 0.46
N TRP A 407 24.34 -21.33 0.57
CA TRP A 407 22.97 -20.85 0.43
C TRP A 407 22.58 -20.49 -1.01
N THR A 408 23.35 -20.86 -2.02
CA THR A 408 23.08 -20.55 -3.43
C THR A 408 21.68 -21.01 -3.87
N GLU A 409 21.21 -22.18 -3.39
CA GLU A 409 19.87 -22.68 -3.69
C GLU A 409 18.80 -22.19 -2.67
N LYS A 410 19.24 -21.67 -1.50
CA LYS A 410 18.36 -21.26 -0.41
C LYS A 410 17.84 -19.85 -0.57
N ILE A 411 18.54 -19.01 -1.34
CA ILE A 411 18.25 -17.59 -1.50
C ILE A 411 18.10 -17.21 -2.98
N ALA A 412 17.15 -16.33 -3.29
CA ALA A 412 16.96 -15.78 -4.62
C ALA A 412 16.65 -14.29 -4.59
N VAL A 413 17.03 -13.56 -5.65
CA VAL A 413 16.64 -12.17 -5.88
C VAL A 413 15.51 -12.13 -6.90
N VAL A 414 14.42 -11.45 -6.54
CA VAL A 414 13.24 -11.30 -7.40
C VAL A 414 12.94 -9.82 -7.59
N MET A 415 13.31 -9.31 -8.75
CA MET A 415 13.09 -7.91 -9.13
C MET A 415 12.99 -7.75 -10.65
N THR A 416 12.57 -6.56 -11.11
CA THR A 416 12.50 -6.25 -12.54
C THR A 416 13.91 -6.08 -13.12
N GLN A 417 14.12 -6.47 -14.40
CA GLN A 417 15.32 -6.11 -15.13
C GLN A 417 15.25 -4.65 -15.58
N GLY A 418 16.39 -3.96 -15.53
CA GLY A 418 16.58 -2.62 -16.10
C GLY A 418 17.43 -2.68 -17.36
N ASN A 419 17.24 -1.71 -18.26
CA ASN A 419 18.00 -1.65 -19.51
C ASN A 419 19.50 -1.47 -19.29
N ASN A 420 19.89 -0.83 -18.19
CA ASN A 420 21.27 -0.50 -17.83
C ASN A 420 21.87 -1.44 -16.77
N ASP A 421 21.25 -2.60 -16.51
CA ASP A 421 21.77 -3.55 -15.54
C ASP A 421 23.10 -4.15 -16.00
N PRO A 422 24.08 -4.33 -15.08
CA PRO A 422 25.26 -5.13 -15.33
C PRO A 422 24.92 -6.54 -15.84
N GLU A 423 25.75 -7.10 -16.69
CA GLU A 423 25.50 -8.42 -17.28
C GLU A 423 25.34 -9.52 -16.21
N GLU A 424 26.18 -9.49 -15.18
CA GLU A 424 26.08 -10.41 -14.03
C GLU A 424 24.72 -10.36 -13.31
N TRP A 425 24.05 -9.18 -13.29
CA TRP A 425 22.72 -9.06 -12.68
C TRP A 425 21.66 -9.71 -13.54
N ARG A 426 21.81 -9.66 -14.87
CA ARG A 426 20.83 -10.24 -15.80
C ARG A 426 20.78 -11.76 -15.67
N GLU A 427 21.91 -12.40 -15.40
CA GLU A 427 21.97 -13.84 -15.13
C GLU A 427 21.25 -14.20 -13.82
N ILE A 428 21.46 -13.43 -12.76
CA ILE A 428 20.85 -13.66 -11.42
C ILE A 428 19.35 -13.38 -11.45
N ILE A 429 18.92 -12.25 -12.02
CA ILE A 429 17.51 -11.82 -12.06
C ILE A 429 16.69 -12.68 -13.04
N GLY A 430 17.31 -13.09 -14.13
CA GLY A 430 16.68 -13.90 -15.17
C GLY A 430 15.50 -13.25 -15.89
N ASN A 431 14.93 -13.94 -16.84
CA ASN A 431 13.76 -13.53 -17.62
C ASN A 431 12.44 -13.86 -16.89
N LYS A 432 11.30 -13.65 -17.54
CA LYS A 432 9.97 -13.95 -16.97
C LYS A 432 9.85 -15.44 -16.57
N ALA A 433 10.30 -16.37 -17.42
CA ALA A 433 10.22 -17.80 -17.12
C ALA A 433 11.04 -18.18 -15.89
N HIS A 434 12.22 -17.57 -15.70
CA HIS A 434 13.04 -17.77 -14.50
C HIS A 434 12.31 -17.28 -13.24
N LYS A 435 11.67 -16.11 -13.30
CA LYS A 435 10.90 -15.57 -12.16
C LYS A 435 9.68 -16.41 -11.82
N ASP A 436 9.00 -16.95 -12.83
CA ASP A 436 7.87 -17.87 -12.64
C ASP A 436 8.35 -19.19 -11.99
N ASP A 437 9.54 -19.69 -12.35
CA ASP A 437 10.17 -20.85 -11.70
C ASP A 437 10.52 -20.55 -10.23
N MET A 438 11.12 -19.38 -9.96
CA MET A 438 11.40 -18.94 -8.58
C MET A 438 10.12 -18.81 -7.76
N ALA A 439 9.06 -18.28 -8.35
CA ALA A 439 7.75 -18.18 -7.69
C ALA A 439 7.18 -19.57 -7.34
N ARG A 440 7.28 -20.53 -8.27
CA ARG A 440 6.86 -21.92 -8.03
C ARG A 440 7.69 -22.58 -6.93
N LYS A 441 9.03 -22.46 -7.01
CA LYS A 441 9.94 -22.98 -5.98
C LYS A 441 9.70 -22.35 -4.60
N PHE A 442 9.46 -21.04 -4.55
CA PHE A 442 9.20 -20.37 -3.28
C PHE A 442 7.81 -20.71 -2.71
N LYS A 443 6.84 -21.09 -3.52
CA LYS A 443 5.54 -21.64 -3.05
C LYS A 443 5.65 -23.06 -2.54
N ASP A 444 6.53 -23.87 -3.12
CA ASP A 444 6.75 -25.25 -2.66
C ASP A 444 7.49 -25.27 -1.33
N ASN A 445 6.85 -25.85 -0.31
CA ASN A 445 7.42 -25.95 1.04
C ASN A 445 8.60 -26.91 1.15
N ASN A 446 8.73 -27.87 0.22
CA ASN A 446 9.80 -28.85 0.18
C ASN A 446 11.02 -28.33 -0.62
N SER A 447 10.87 -27.25 -1.36
CA SER A 447 11.97 -26.63 -2.09
C SER A 447 13.08 -26.14 -1.15
N PRO A 448 14.35 -26.20 -1.55
CA PRO A 448 15.47 -25.60 -0.81
C PRO A 448 15.36 -24.06 -0.74
N LEU A 449 14.66 -23.41 -1.68
CA LEU A 449 14.49 -21.96 -1.69
C LEU A 449 13.64 -21.50 -0.51
N LYS A 450 14.27 -20.80 0.44
CA LYS A 450 13.65 -20.32 1.69
C LYS A 450 13.60 -18.83 1.82
N ILE A 451 14.54 -18.09 1.22
CA ILE A 451 14.68 -16.64 1.38
C ILE A 451 14.57 -15.97 0.01
N ALA A 452 13.65 -15.01 -0.09
CA ALA A 452 13.51 -14.16 -1.27
C ALA A 452 13.91 -12.72 -0.94
N ILE A 453 14.81 -12.14 -1.74
CA ILE A 453 15.15 -10.71 -1.69
C ILE A 453 14.34 -10.00 -2.77
N VAL A 454 13.54 -9.04 -2.38
CA VAL A 454 12.64 -8.30 -3.27
C VAL A 454 12.81 -6.80 -3.09
N VAL A 455 12.37 -6.00 -4.07
CA VAL A 455 12.28 -4.54 -3.95
C VAL A 455 10.83 -4.09 -3.92
N ASP A 456 10.06 -4.44 -4.96
CA ASP A 456 8.62 -4.14 -5.07
C ASP A 456 7.82 -5.37 -5.55
N MET A 457 8.47 -6.27 -6.29
CA MET A 457 7.85 -7.52 -6.73
C MET A 457 7.50 -8.40 -5.53
N TRP A 458 6.41 -9.13 -5.64
CA TRP A 458 5.86 -10.01 -4.61
C TRP A 458 5.31 -9.32 -3.36
N LEU A 459 5.53 -8.02 -3.15
CA LEU A 459 4.87 -7.27 -2.08
C LEU A 459 3.36 -7.13 -2.32
N THR A 460 2.96 -7.19 -3.59
CA THR A 460 1.55 -7.15 -4.00
C THR A 460 1.22 -8.36 -4.86
N GLY A 461 0.04 -8.96 -4.68
CA GLY A 461 -0.47 -10.03 -5.55
C GLY A 461 0.17 -11.42 -5.39
N PHE A 462 1.27 -11.56 -4.68
CA PHE A 462 1.94 -12.85 -4.49
C PHE A 462 1.53 -13.53 -3.18
N ASP A 463 0.99 -14.74 -3.25
CA ASP A 463 0.47 -15.46 -2.10
C ASP A 463 1.32 -16.69 -1.75
N VAL A 464 1.89 -16.67 -0.54
CA VAL A 464 2.66 -17.76 0.07
C VAL A 464 2.27 -17.88 1.53
N PRO A 465 1.26 -18.67 1.88
CA PRO A 465 0.74 -18.77 3.25
C PRO A 465 1.79 -19.18 4.29
N SER A 466 2.78 -19.97 3.89
CA SER A 466 3.89 -20.40 4.76
C SER A 466 4.95 -19.33 5.03
N LEU A 467 4.90 -18.16 4.40
CA LEU A 467 5.81 -17.05 4.68
C LEU A 467 5.59 -16.54 6.11
N ALA A 468 6.60 -16.68 6.96
CA ALA A 468 6.49 -16.38 8.38
C ALA A 468 7.27 -15.13 8.82
N THR A 469 8.27 -14.70 8.06
CA THR A 469 9.16 -13.60 8.46
C THR A 469 9.39 -12.64 7.30
N MET A 470 9.34 -11.34 7.60
CA MET A 470 9.67 -10.27 6.66
C MET A 470 10.69 -9.32 7.29
N TYR A 471 11.84 -9.19 6.67
CA TYR A 471 12.88 -8.23 7.02
C TYR A 471 12.70 -6.98 6.16
N VAL A 472 12.42 -5.85 6.80
CA VAL A 472 12.11 -4.59 6.10
C VAL A 472 13.32 -3.66 6.14
N TYR A 473 13.94 -3.49 4.99
CA TYR A 473 15.02 -2.54 4.75
C TYR A 473 14.63 -1.51 3.69
N LYS A 474 13.39 -1.03 3.78
CA LYS A 474 12.80 -0.04 2.87
C LYS A 474 11.80 0.81 3.64
N PRO A 475 11.93 2.15 3.66
CA PRO A 475 10.88 3.02 4.19
C PRO A 475 9.59 2.80 3.42
N MET A 476 8.56 2.38 4.11
CA MET A 476 7.24 2.15 3.55
C MET A 476 6.20 2.84 4.43
N ALA A 477 5.12 3.33 3.84
CA ALA A 477 4.03 3.97 4.56
C ALA A 477 2.67 3.65 3.94
N GLY A 478 1.62 3.86 4.71
CA GLY A 478 0.24 3.73 4.27
C GLY A 478 -0.06 2.39 3.61
N HIS A 479 -0.69 2.46 2.45
CA HIS A 479 -1.15 1.31 1.71
C HIS A 479 -0.04 0.30 1.32
N ASN A 480 1.11 0.78 0.83
CA ASN A 480 2.20 -0.10 0.41
C ASN A 480 2.77 -0.92 1.58
N LEU A 481 2.84 -0.30 2.77
CA LEU A 481 3.26 -0.98 4.00
C LEU A 481 2.26 -2.07 4.40
N MET A 482 0.96 -1.77 4.37
CA MET A 482 -0.07 -2.74 4.74
C MET A 482 -0.15 -3.90 3.75
N GLN A 483 0.05 -3.65 2.45
CA GLN A 483 0.12 -4.71 1.44
C GLN A 483 1.32 -5.65 1.67
N ALA A 484 2.47 -5.10 2.05
CA ALA A 484 3.65 -5.89 2.38
C ALA A 484 3.40 -6.76 3.62
N ILE A 485 2.88 -6.17 4.71
CA ILE A 485 2.57 -6.86 5.96
C ILE A 485 1.57 -7.99 5.72
N ALA A 486 0.57 -7.78 4.87
CA ALA A 486 -0.41 -8.80 4.53
C ALA A 486 0.19 -10.05 3.83
N ARG A 487 1.48 -10.05 3.50
CA ARG A 487 2.17 -11.26 3.01
C ARG A 487 2.46 -12.26 4.15
N VAL A 488 2.70 -11.78 5.36
CA VAL A 488 3.04 -12.62 6.52
C VAL A 488 1.85 -12.97 7.41
N ASN A 489 0.68 -12.37 7.21
CA ASN A 489 -0.52 -12.60 8.05
C ASN A 489 -1.42 -13.75 7.57
N ARG A 490 -0.98 -14.56 6.61
CA ARG A 490 -1.77 -15.67 6.07
C ARG A 490 -1.89 -16.83 7.04
N VAL A 491 -3.06 -17.47 7.03
CA VAL A 491 -3.29 -18.72 7.77
C VAL A 491 -2.54 -19.86 7.10
N PHE A 492 -1.77 -20.61 7.87
CA PHE A 492 -1.05 -21.79 7.39
C PHE A 492 -0.73 -22.71 8.55
N LYS A 493 -1.31 -23.92 8.59
CA LYS A 493 -1.09 -24.93 9.65
C LYS A 493 -1.07 -24.30 11.05
N ASP A 494 -0.04 -24.63 11.83
CA ASP A 494 0.16 -24.17 13.21
C ASP A 494 0.81 -22.78 13.30
N LYS A 495 0.77 -21.99 12.23
CA LYS A 495 1.30 -20.63 12.23
C LYS A 495 0.51 -19.75 13.19
N GLU A 496 1.14 -19.32 14.27
CA GLU A 496 0.54 -18.43 15.27
C GLU A 496 0.45 -16.99 14.77
N GLY A 497 1.47 -16.54 14.01
CA GLY A 497 1.51 -15.19 13.45
C GLY A 497 2.63 -15.01 12.45
N GLY A 498 2.68 -13.82 11.85
CA GLY A 498 3.80 -13.35 11.02
C GLY A 498 4.70 -12.40 11.79
N LEU A 499 5.98 -12.37 11.48
CA LEU A 499 6.95 -11.43 12.07
C LEU A 499 7.44 -10.44 11.02
N VAL A 500 7.36 -9.16 11.36
CA VAL A 500 7.99 -8.05 10.60
C VAL A 500 9.16 -7.52 11.42
N VAL A 501 10.36 -7.65 10.87
CA VAL A 501 11.60 -7.14 11.46
C VAL A 501 12.00 -5.88 10.71
N ASP A 502 12.04 -4.76 11.40
CA ASP A 502 12.23 -3.42 10.82
C ASP A 502 13.62 -2.85 11.12
N TYR A 503 14.37 -2.56 10.08
CA TYR A 503 15.71 -1.98 10.15
C TYR A 503 15.78 -0.47 9.85
N VAL A 504 14.65 0.14 9.44
CA VAL A 504 14.63 1.54 8.98
C VAL A 504 13.70 2.46 9.79
N GLY A 505 13.04 1.93 10.82
CA GLY A 505 12.21 2.72 11.72
C GLY A 505 10.83 3.06 11.17
N ILE A 506 10.12 2.09 10.60
CA ILE A 506 8.76 2.28 10.04
C ILE A 506 7.64 2.28 11.12
N ALA A 507 7.96 2.13 12.40
CA ALA A 507 6.97 1.99 13.47
C ALA A 507 5.88 3.07 13.49
N ALA A 508 6.26 4.34 13.30
CA ALA A 508 5.30 5.44 13.26
C ALA A 508 4.39 5.37 12.01
N ALA A 509 4.97 5.07 10.85
CA ALA A 509 4.23 4.88 9.61
C ALA A 509 3.30 3.66 9.67
N LEU A 510 3.74 2.60 10.35
CA LEU A 510 2.96 1.40 10.59
C LEU A 510 1.76 1.69 11.50
N LYS A 511 1.97 2.37 12.63
CA LYS A 511 0.90 2.76 13.54
C LYS A 511 -0.14 3.63 12.83
N GLN A 512 0.29 4.60 12.03
CA GLN A 512 -0.61 5.44 11.25
C GLN A 512 -1.39 4.62 10.21
N ALA A 513 -0.70 3.77 9.44
CA ALA A 513 -1.34 2.93 8.43
C ALA A 513 -2.37 1.98 9.07
N MET A 514 -2.06 1.38 10.22
CA MET A 514 -3.00 0.54 10.97
C MET A 514 -4.22 1.30 11.43
N ASN A 515 -4.06 2.52 11.97
CA ASN A 515 -5.18 3.37 12.37
C ASN A 515 -6.10 3.70 11.17
N ASP A 516 -5.55 3.82 9.98
CA ASP A 516 -6.35 4.02 8.76
C ASP A 516 -7.11 2.75 8.35
N TYR A 517 -6.58 1.56 8.70
CA TYR A 517 -7.13 0.25 8.35
C TYR A 517 -8.14 -0.31 9.35
N THR A 518 -8.19 0.23 10.58
CA THR A 518 -9.15 -0.19 11.59
C THR A 518 -10.23 0.87 11.73
N ALA A 519 -11.38 0.64 11.12
CA ALA A 519 -12.50 1.59 11.15
C ALA A 519 -13.08 1.81 12.56
N ARG A 520 -12.83 0.89 13.49
CA ARG A 520 -13.33 0.91 14.88
C ARG A 520 -12.44 1.71 15.81
N ASP A 521 -11.15 1.73 15.60
CA ASP A 521 -10.17 2.39 16.47
C ASP A 521 -10.27 3.91 16.42
N LYS A 522 -10.96 4.48 15.42
CA LYS A 522 -11.29 5.93 15.40
C LYS A 522 -12.13 6.39 16.58
N LYS A 523 -12.77 5.47 17.33
CA LYS A 523 -13.52 5.80 18.56
C LYS A 523 -12.72 5.63 19.85
N ASN A 524 -11.65 4.81 19.85
CA ASN A 524 -10.94 4.40 21.07
C ASN A 524 -9.49 4.87 21.16
N TYR A 525 -8.86 5.23 20.05
CA TYR A 525 -7.54 5.86 20.07
C TYR A 525 -7.71 7.35 19.79
N GLY A 526 -7.86 8.09 20.88
CA GLY A 526 -7.70 9.53 20.87
C GLY A 526 -6.35 9.87 20.23
N ASP A 527 -6.36 10.97 19.46
CA ASP A 527 -5.22 11.64 18.85
C ASP A 527 -3.91 11.28 19.53
N THR A 528 -3.15 10.36 18.94
CA THR A 528 -1.85 10.01 19.49
C THR A 528 -0.85 11.13 19.23
N ASP A 529 -0.50 11.79 20.29
CA ASP A 529 0.69 12.54 20.70
C ASP A 529 1.60 13.21 19.65
N VAL A 530 1.67 12.79 18.40
CA VAL A 530 2.50 13.45 17.39
C VAL A 530 1.97 14.85 17.07
N SER A 531 0.66 14.99 16.87
CA SER A 531 0.05 16.29 16.63
C SER A 531 0.14 17.18 17.87
N LYS A 532 -0.11 16.60 19.06
CA LYS A 532 0.02 17.31 20.33
C LYS A 532 1.47 17.64 20.67
N ALA A 533 2.42 16.76 20.35
CA ALA A 533 3.84 17.01 20.55
C ALA A 533 4.40 18.03 19.54
N ALA A 534 3.90 18.04 18.29
CA ALA A 534 4.32 18.97 17.25
C ALA A 534 3.71 20.38 17.43
N TYR A 535 2.51 20.47 18.03
CA TYR A 535 1.79 21.74 18.18
C TYR A 535 2.55 22.81 18.99
N PRO A 536 3.17 22.53 20.14
CA PRO A 536 4.01 23.51 20.82
C PRO A 536 5.19 23.99 19.97
N LYS A 537 5.80 23.09 19.18
CA LYS A 537 6.88 23.46 18.26
C LYS A 537 6.39 24.32 17.11
N PHE A 538 5.21 24.04 16.59
CA PHE A 538 4.55 24.88 15.61
C PHE A 538 4.34 26.28 16.15
N LEU A 539 3.81 26.45 17.35
CA LEU A 539 3.58 27.75 18.00
C LEU A 539 4.90 28.50 18.24
N GLU A 540 5.94 27.79 18.69
CA GLU A 540 7.29 28.35 18.86
C GLU A 540 7.81 28.95 17.55
N LYS A 541 7.76 28.19 16.45
CA LYS A 541 8.25 28.63 15.14
C LYS A 541 7.40 29.74 14.54
N LEU A 542 6.10 29.69 14.77
CA LEU A 542 5.18 30.76 14.38
C LEU A 542 5.50 32.07 15.10
N SER A 543 5.79 32.01 16.41
CA SER A 543 6.20 33.18 17.20
C SER A 543 7.49 33.78 16.67
N ILE A 544 8.50 32.96 16.37
CA ILE A 544 9.77 33.43 15.79
C ILE A 544 9.54 34.14 14.44
N CYS A 545 8.71 33.54 13.58
CA CYS A 545 8.37 34.19 12.30
C CYS A 545 7.66 35.54 12.49
N ARG A 546 6.74 35.65 13.47
CA ARG A 546 6.06 36.90 13.82
C ARG A 546 7.06 37.95 14.32
N ASP A 547 8.02 37.59 15.16
CA ASP A 547 9.04 38.45 15.70
C ASP A 547 9.97 38.99 14.60
N LEU A 548 10.34 38.13 13.63
CA LEU A 548 11.14 38.57 12.46
C LEU A 548 10.38 39.56 11.58
N PHE A 549 9.05 39.51 11.55
CA PHE A 549 8.17 40.41 10.83
C PHE A 549 7.67 41.58 11.68
N HIS A 550 8.18 41.77 12.89
CA HIS A 550 7.81 42.92 13.70
C HIS A 550 8.04 44.25 12.96
N GLY A 551 6.98 45.03 12.84
CA GLY A 551 6.95 46.29 12.08
C GLY A 551 6.44 46.16 10.64
N PHE A 552 6.09 44.99 10.17
CA PHE A 552 5.42 44.77 8.87
C PHE A 552 4.00 44.26 9.08
N SER A 553 3.00 44.99 8.57
CA SER A 553 1.59 44.63 8.67
C SER A 553 1.20 43.68 7.53
N TYR A 554 0.78 42.45 7.89
CA TYR A 554 0.35 41.44 6.93
C TYR A 554 -1.06 40.86 7.22
N GLU A 555 -1.81 41.45 8.15
CA GLU A 555 -3.14 40.96 8.57
C GLU A 555 -4.13 40.88 7.40
N LYS A 556 -4.00 41.77 6.41
CA LYS A 556 -4.80 41.74 5.19
C LYS A 556 -4.54 40.52 4.30
N PHE A 557 -3.48 39.77 4.56
CA PHE A 557 -3.24 38.49 3.83
C PHE A 557 -4.34 37.46 4.10
N MET A 558 -4.83 37.40 5.33
CA MET A 558 -5.86 36.47 5.73
C MET A 558 -7.24 36.77 5.13
N THR A 559 -7.55 38.05 4.93
CA THR A 559 -8.90 38.51 4.54
C THR A 559 -8.99 39.18 3.17
N GLY A 560 -7.86 39.54 2.57
CA GLY A 560 -7.78 40.28 1.34
C GLY A 560 -7.98 39.48 0.05
N SER A 561 -8.04 40.16 -1.07
CA SER A 561 -8.08 39.59 -2.41
C SER A 561 -6.74 38.91 -2.80
N ASP A 562 -6.72 38.14 -3.86
CA ASP A 562 -5.48 37.51 -4.36
C ASP A 562 -4.44 38.55 -4.78
N LEU A 563 -4.89 39.71 -5.27
CA LEU A 563 -4.01 40.82 -5.59
C LEU A 563 -3.37 41.44 -4.33
N ASP A 564 -4.16 41.57 -3.24
CA ASP A 564 -3.65 42.05 -1.96
C ASP A 564 -2.64 41.08 -1.36
N ARG A 565 -2.92 39.78 -1.44
CA ARG A 565 -2.01 38.73 -1.02
C ARG A 565 -0.69 38.75 -1.77
N ALA A 566 -0.73 38.88 -3.10
CA ALA A 566 0.47 39.00 -3.94
C ALA A 566 1.34 40.23 -3.58
N LYS A 567 0.70 41.36 -3.32
CA LYS A 567 1.40 42.59 -2.88
C LYS A 567 2.05 42.44 -1.51
N LEU A 568 1.35 41.76 -0.58
CA LEU A 568 1.87 41.53 0.77
C LEU A 568 3.04 40.52 0.78
N ILE A 569 3.00 39.50 -0.07
CA ILE A 569 4.13 38.57 -0.24
C ILE A 569 5.36 39.35 -0.74
N SER A 570 5.22 40.14 -1.81
CA SER A 570 6.32 40.96 -2.36
C SER A 570 6.84 41.97 -1.35
N GLY A 571 5.93 42.61 -0.59
CA GLY A 571 6.28 43.52 0.49
C GLY A 571 7.05 42.84 1.62
N GLY A 572 6.62 41.65 2.02
CA GLY A 572 7.29 40.85 3.04
C GLY A 572 8.69 40.39 2.65
N VAL A 573 8.87 40.01 1.37
CA VAL A 573 10.20 39.68 0.83
C VAL A 573 11.13 40.89 0.90
N ASN A 574 10.68 42.05 0.43
CA ASN A 574 11.47 43.27 0.47
C ASN A 574 11.81 43.71 1.91
N PHE A 575 10.88 43.49 2.85
CA PHE A 575 11.09 43.77 4.26
C PHE A 575 12.21 42.93 4.87
N ILE A 576 12.20 41.61 4.65
CA ILE A 576 13.22 40.68 5.14
C ILE A 576 14.59 40.94 4.50
N LEU A 577 14.62 41.13 3.17
CA LEU A 577 15.85 41.45 2.45
C LEU A 577 16.42 42.79 2.89
N GLY A 578 15.56 43.81 3.09
CA GLY A 578 15.98 45.14 3.58
C GLY A 578 16.62 45.10 4.98
N LYS A 579 16.10 44.27 5.90
CA LYS A 579 16.75 44.04 7.21
C LYS A 579 18.15 43.46 7.04
N SER A 580 18.29 42.43 6.21
CA SER A 580 19.57 41.76 5.98
C SER A 580 20.63 42.61 5.31
N VAL A 581 20.24 43.59 4.50
CA VAL A 581 21.19 44.57 3.94
C VAL A 581 21.78 45.46 5.02
N ALA A 582 21.02 45.79 6.07
CA ALA A 582 21.52 46.55 7.22
C ALA A 582 22.46 45.74 8.12
N GLU A 583 22.43 44.41 8.00
CA GLU A 583 23.20 43.44 8.82
C GLU A 583 24.49 42.99 8.11
N TYR A 584 25.13 43.83 7.31
CA TYR A 584 26.29 43.48 6.48
C TYR A 584 27.51 42.98 7.28
N GLU A 585 27.62 43.30 8.56
CA GLU A 585 28.71 42.89 9.45
C GLU A 585 28.45 41.51 10.11
N LEU A 586 27.23 41.01 10.05
CA LEU A 586 26.91 39.71 10.65
C LEU A 586 27.33 38.54 9.74
N PRO A 587 27.71 37.38 10.35
CA PRO A 587 27.88 36.13 9.60
C PRO A 587 26.61 35.78 8.83
N ASP A 588 26.74 35.19 7.64
CA ASP A 588 25.58 34.91 6.76
C ASP A 588 24.48 34.08 7.44
N HIS A 589 24.82 33.12 8.30
CA HIS A 589 23.84 32.29 9.01
C HIS A 589 23.06 33.06 10.10
N GLU A 590 23.54 34.25 10.53
CA GLU A 590 22.88 35.13 11.51
C GLU A 590 22.07 36.24 10.85
N LYS A 591 22.20 36.44 9.55
CA LYS A 591 21.42 37.44 8.82
C LYS A 591 19.93 37.10 8.85
N THR A 592 19.08 38.11 9.05
CA THR A 592 17.63 37.95 9.18
C THR A 592 17.02 37.08 8.06
N GLN A 593 17.46 37.25 6.80
CA GLN A 593 16.95 36.45 5.68
C GLN A 593 17.23 34.96 5.86
N ASN A 594 18.41 34.55 6.32
CA ASN A 594 18.80 33.14 6.47
C ASN A 594 18.14 32.51 7.69
N VAL A 595 18.05 33.27 8.79
CA VAL A 595 17.28 32.86 9.99
C VAL A 595 15.81 32.67 9.60
N PHE A 596 15.20 33.60 8.87
CA PHE A 596 13.83 33.52 8.43
C PHE A 596 13.58 32.32 7.51
N ILE A 597 14.43 32.08 6.52
CA ILE A 597 14.33 30.94 5.59
C ILE A 597 14.31 29.62 6.39
N LYS A 598 15.20 29.47 7.38
CA LYS A 598 15.28 28.30 8.25
C LYS A 598 14.03 28.14 9.12
N GLU A 599 13.64 29.18 9.84
CA GLU A 599 12.55 29.11 10.80
C GLU A 599 11.18 28.92 10.13
N ALA A 600 10.94 29.56 8.99
CA ALA A 600 9.72 29.35 8.20
C ALA A 600 9.64 27.94 7.56
N LEU A 601 10.79 27.33 7.24
CA LEU A 601 10.82 25.92 6.83
C LEU A 601 10.42 25.00 7.99
N LEU A 602 10.96 25.22 9.17
CA LEU A 602 10.62 24.45 10.38
C LEU A 602 9.15 24.63 10.77
N LEU A 603 8.62 25.84 10.62
CA LEU A 603 7.19 26.15 10.78
C LEU A 603 6.32 25.27 9.87
N LYS A 604 6.65 25.21 8.58
CA LYS A 604 5.95 24.35 7.62
C LYS A 604 6.00 22.86 8.01
N GLN A 605 7.16 22.38 8.42
CA GLN A 605 7.33 20.99 8.83
C GLN A 605 6.49 20.68 10.08
N ALA A 606 6.49 21.54 11.07
CA ALA A 606 5.67 21.38 12.27
C ALA A 606 4.17 21.44 11.93
N LEU A 607 3.73 22.37 11.06
CA LEU A 607 2.34 22.44 10.61
C LEU A 607 1.88 21.16 9.93
N SER A 608 2.72 20.51 9.14
CA SER A 608 2.36 19.25 8.48
C SER A 608 2.05 18.11 9.46
N LEU A 609 2.60 18.18 10.66
CA LEU A 609 2.40 17.17 11.72
C LEU A 609 1.21 17.50 12.65
N CYS A 610 0.82 18.77 12.77
CA CYS A 610 -0.25 19.21 13.69
C CYS A 610 -1.39 19.99 13.03
N SER A 611 -1.55 19.86 11.72
CA SER A 611 -2.55 20.62 10.95
C SER A 611 -4.00 20.46 11.43
N SER A 612 -4.32 19.34 12.06
CA SER A 612 -5.65 19.09 12.66
C SER A 612 -5.94 19.92 13.91
N LEU A 613 -4.91 20.42 14.60
CA LEU A 613 -5.01 21.22 15.82
C LEU A 613 -4.93 22.73 15.56
N VAL A 614 -4.64 23.14 14.32
CA VAL A 614 -4.44 24.53 13.95
C VAL A 614 -5.69 25.09 13.28
N ASP A 615 -6.18 26.22 13.75
CA ASP A 615 -7.34 26.90 13.16
C ASP A 615 -7.01 27.47 11.77
N GLU A 616 -8.05 27.82 11.01
CA GLU A 616 -7.93 28.26 9.63
C GLU A 616 -7.15 29.58 9.49
N GLN A 617 -7.35 30.51 10.40
CA GLN A 617 -6.68 31.82 10.38
C GLN A 617 -5.18 31.65 10.62
N THR A 618 -4.80 30.84 11.60
CA THR A 618 -3.38 30.53 11.91
C THR A 618 -2.72 29.74 10.78
N ARG A 619 -3.46 28.87 10.09
CA ARG A 619 -2.95 28.19 8.88
C ARG A 619 -2.70 29.15 7.73
N MET A 620 -3.58 30.12 7.53
CA MET A 620 -3.39 31.16 6.51
C MET A 620 -2.18 32.07 6.84
N GLU A 621 -1.95 32.36 8.13
CA GLU A 621 -0.78 33.10 8.57
C GLU A 621 0.52 32.33 8.29
N ALA A 622 0.56 31.04 8.62
CA ALA A 622 1.70 30.18 8.27
C ALA A 622 1.94 30.09 6.75
N ALA A 623 0.87 30.10 5.95
CA ALA A 623 0.96 30.13 4.49
C ALA A 623 1.55 31.45 3.97
N PHE A 624 1.32 32.58 4.64
CA PHE A 624 1.99 33.83 4.33
C PHE A 624 3.51 33.68 4.48
N PHE A 625 4.00 33.25 5.64
CA PHE A 625 5.44 33.07 5.89
C PHE A 625 6.08 32.09 4.91
N GLU A 626 5.42 30.98 4.59
CA GLU A 626 5.91 30.03 3.59
C GLU A 626 6.01 30.65 2.18
N SER A 627 5.03 31.43 1.80
CA SER A 627 5.02 32.14 0.50
C SER A 627 6.15 33.17 0.39
N VAL A 628 6.37 33.96 1.45
CA VAL A 628 7.49 34.89 1.53
C VAL A 628 8.82 34.16 1.51
N ARG A 629 8.98 33.08 2.29
CA ARG A 629 10.18 32.23 2.29
C ARG A 629 10.52 31.74 0.88
N THR A 630 9.55 31.15 0.19
CA THR A 630 9.73 30.59 -1.15
C THR A 630 10.22 31.67 -2.14
N MET A 631 9.69 32.86 -2.03
CA MET A 631 10.06 33.96 -2.92
C MET A 631 11.42 34.57 -2.56
N THR A 632 11.73 34.70 -1.25
CA THR A 632 13.03 35.16 -0.76
C THR A 632 14.15 34.23 -1.24
N VAL A 633 13.96 32.90 -1.10
CA VAL A 633 14.89 31.88 -1.59
C VAL A 633 15.16 32.05 -3.10
N ARG A 634 14.13 32.28 -3.91
CA ARG A 634 14.29 32.49 -5.37
C ARG A 634 15.09 33.73 -5.72
N LEU A 635 14.95 34.84 -4.97
CA LEU A 635 15.62 36.11 -5.24
C LEU A 635 17.08 36.09 -4.77
N VAL A 636 17.38 35.46 -3.63
CA VAL A 636 18.74 35.33 -3.10
C VAL A 636 19.62 34.50 -4.03
N SER A 637 19.01 33.55 -4.78
CA SER A 637 19.71 32.66 -5.73
C SER A 637 20.07 33.27 -7.08
N GLY A 638 19.80 34.52 -7.34
CA GLY A 638 19.85 35.18 -8.66
C GLY A 638 21.22 35.53 -9.25
N GLY A 639 22.32 34.86 -8.85
CA GLY A 639 23.69 35.09 -9.36
C GLY A 639 23.96 34.38 -10.70
N THR A 640 24.68 35.08 -11.60
CA THR A 640 25.04 34.65 -12.97
C THR A 640 26.18 33.65 -12.99
N GLY A 641 25.88 32.37 -12.85
CA GLY A 641 26.79 31.22 -13.05
C GLY A 641 26.04 30.00 -13.59
N LYS A 642 26.76 29.06 -14.17
CA LYS A 642 26.18 27.75 -14.57
C LYS A 642 25.63 27.09 -13.31
N LYS A 643 24.31 27.00 -13.20
CA LYS A 643 23.64 26.45 -12.01
C LYS A 643 23.72 24.94 -12.05
N PHE A 644 24.09 24.32 -10.93
CA PHE A 644 24.01 22.86 -10.77
C PHE A 644 22.54 22.40 -10.80
N THR A 645 22.31 21.33 -11.54
CA THR A 645 21.00 20.65 -11.55
C THR A 645 20.88 19.73 -10.35
N LEU A 646 19.65 19.33 -9.99
CA LEU A 646 19.40 18.39 -8.89
C LEU A 646 20.17 17.07 -9.02
N PRO A 647 20.26 16.42 -10.22
CA PRO A 647 21.09 15.22 -10.38
C PRO A 647 22.57 15.46 -10.09
N GLU A 648 23.15 16.59 -10.55
CA GLU A 648 24.58 16.90 -10.33
C GLU A 648 24.88 17.13 -8.85
N VAL A 649 23.99 17.82 -8.13
CA VAL A 649 24.12 18.02 -6.67
C VAL A 649 24.03 16.68 -5.94
N ASN A 650 23.04 15.86 -6.28
CA ASN A 650 22.82 14.56 -5.64
C ASN A 650 23.99 13.61 -5.90
N GLU A 651 24.58 13.60 -7.09
CA GLU A 651 25.72 12.75 -7.42
C GLU A 651 26.96 13.09 -6.55
N ARG A 652 27.30 14.36 -6.40
CA ARG A 652 28.44 14.82 -5.58
C ARG A 652 28.28 14.44 -4.10
N ILE A 653 27.09 14.67 -3.55
CA ILE A 653 26.81 14.32 -2.16
C ILE A 653 26.81 12.82 -1.93
N ASN A 654 26.28 12.04 -2.87
CA ASN A 654 26.31 10.58 -2.79
C ASN A 654 27.73 10.00 -2.81
N GLU A 655 28.65 10.60 -3.57
CA GLU A 655 30.06 10.17 -3.56
C GLU A 655 30.71 10.39 -2.18
N LEU A 656 30.49 11.54 -1.56
CA LEU A 656 31.00 11.83 -0.20
C LEU A 656 30.42 10.85 0.84
N LEU A 657 29.14 10.58 0.79
CA LEU A 657 28.44 9.69 1.71
C LEU A 657 28.94 8.23 1.61
N LYS A 658 29.18 7.72 0.38
CA LYS A 658 29.64 6.34 0.18
C LYS A 658 30.94 6.00 0.92
N HIS A 659 31.83 6.97 1.07
CA HIS A 659 33.16 6.76 1.68
C HIS A 659 33.22 6.99 3.19
N SER A 660 32.14 7.45 3.82
CA SER A 660 32.23 8.09 5.12
C SER A 660 31.31 7.53 6.20
N ILE A 661 30.45 6.58 5.84
CA ILE A 661 29.44 6.03 6.77
C ILE A 661 30.08 4.90 7.58
N LYS A 662 30.05 5.03 8.91
CA LYS A 662 30.39 3.98 9.86
C LYS A 662 29.12 3.45 10.51
N SER A 663 28.94 2.13 10.52
CA SER A 663 27.88 1.46 11.26
C SER A 663 28.41 1.01 12.63
N GLU A 664 27.73 1.37 13.71
CA GLU A 664 28.04 0.91 15.09
C GLU A 664 27.37 -0.41 15.45
N GLY A 665 26.67 -1.04 14.49
CA GLY A 665 25.94 -2.28 14.71
C GLY A 665 24.43 -2.07 14.69
N VAL A 666 23.71 -3.14 14.99
CA VAL A 666 22.24 -3.15 15.06
C VAL A 666 21.81 -3.21 16.52
N ILE A 667 20.89 -2.36 16.92
CA ILE A 667 20.31 -2.38 18.28
C ILE A 667 18.87 -2.87 18.16
N ASN A 668 18.56 -3.92 18.92
CA ASN A 668 17.18 -4.31 19.17
C ASN A 668 16.59 -3.38 20.23
N LEU A 669 15.66 -2.52 19.86
CA LEU A 669 15.05 -1.54 20.76
C LEU A 669 14.15 -2.18 21.84
N PHE A 670 13.85 -3.47 21.72
CA PHE A 670 13.00 -4.21 22.63
C PHE A 670 13.75 -5.35 23.35
N SER A 671 15.09 -5.35 23.35
CA SER A 671 15.91 -6.40 23.97
C SER A 671 15.58 -6.66 25.46
N ASP A 672 15.09 -5.63 26.15
CA ASP A 672 14.75 -5.70 27.59
C ASP A 672 13.28 -6.04 27.84
N VAL A 673 12.46 -6.19 26.80
CA VAL A 673 11.03 -6.52 26.89
C VAL A 673 10.83 -7.91 26.30
N GLN A 674 10.62 -8.90 27.15
CA GLN A 674 10.42 -10.31 26.76
C GLN A 674 9.07 -10.59 26.06
N THR A 675 8.34 -9.57 25.62
CA THR A 675 7.03 -9.72 24.97
C THR A 675 7.09 -9.28 23.53
N GLU A 676 6.82 -10.20 22.62
CA GLU A 676 6.47 -9.88 21.23
C GLU A 676 5.15 -9.10 21.26
N PHE A 677 5.16 -7.87 20.75
CA PHE A 677 3.95 -7.07 20.61
C PHE A 677 3.20 -7.49 19.36
N SER A 678 1.97 -7.96 19.52
CA SER A 678 1.05 -8.07 18.39
C SER A 678 0.63 -6.69 17.93
N LEU A 679 0.75 -6.39 16.65
CA LEU A 679 0.29 -5.13 16.05
C LEU A 679 -1.22 -4.92 16.16
N PHE A 680 -1.97 -5.93 16.56
CA PHE A 680 -3.43 -5.93 16.66
C PHE A 680 -3.93 -6.15 18.09
N ASP A 681 -3.03 -6.17 19.08
CA ASP A 681 -3.41 -6.26 20.49
C ASP A 681 -3.78 -4.85 21.00
N PRO A 682 -4.98 -4.63 21.54
CA PRO A 682 -5.43 -3.34 22.04
C PRO A 682 -4.80 -2.90 23.37
N LYS A 683 -3.78 -3.61 23.90
CA LYS A 683 -3.11 -3.24 25.14
C LYS A 683 -2.01 -2.23 24.95
#